data_52252c40e4f5c31289a5031c431421dd
#
_entry.id   52252c40e4f5c31289a5031c431421dd
#
_cell.length_a   1.000
_cell.length_b   1.000
_cell.length_c   1.000
_cell.angle_alpha   90.00
_cell.angle_beta   90.00
_cell.angle_gamma   90.00
#
_symmetry.space_group_name_H-M   'P 1'
#
loop_
_entity.id
_entity.type
_entity.pdbx_description
1 polymer ?
#
loop_
_entity_poly.entity_id
_entity_poly.type
_entity_poly.pdbx_seq_one_letter_code
_entity_poly.pdbx_strand_id
1 'polypeptide(L)'
;MIRFAILVFSALALVASAAFAQISGKVTDKETKKPMPGVRVAVKDTKFGAQTDVQGNFTIKGLPAGSYTLVFSYIGFKTLEKSASEGESGVSVELEIGAVSTQDIIVLGVSRKAEKVTDAPASIQTVSGAELDRVPLAGGYGQALATLKGVDFVRSGIDGVGINARGFNSAFNTRMMVITDGRFSILPGNGLPIGSFNTNIKEDIQSVEMILGPASALYGPNAHNGIINIVGKDPRTSQGTTFAGNFGMQNYLSGRFRHAGAAGDFAWKATFEYMSARDWEFIDTVYQTALNGGNIPHFNPANPTDGIRRPSFITQNKNNRGNSDTDVFNVKHIRAEGSLYWNMPIESEFLGGRPDLILTYGQSNNWGAGPTNAGRNYINNWLFGIWQAKFVSPRLFAQVYNSWNNSGNTFPIQNVTNIMNGNIVPVPTLFGPLRDAARVGRVLDGTITADEAIQAARFAELSSRLNAEIQYNNKIGDNFNFVIGLTYQADNPKSEGTYLGDNIAFRGDGSTALGTGRLLPESYISIPSINQIGGAFQFDWDITSEFRLIGAARYDQHDIFGGMFAPKAGLIYKLGNGALRATYGRGFVAPTVLNMFIFVPAVQIGQNVLSIVGNAEGFTLANGNVIDRLRPERVDTYEIGYKGAPVDKLFIDVSAYFQNSVDFISPAIPLYSGFTAPNTVTQIGSTNVQPQFIQSYVNFGEVQAFGIDAGVTYNLTENFSLGVNYSYFNPNYDSTRRDANGRLVFDVNRDGVVTPNEISVNTPPHKLSIVLNAVNLLDGKLFGSISGRYVAAYDFVSGVHFAGAFGAGTRTIIPRNPQLPLSATNPAVATFNFNRGPLGGFFSLDASIGANILPNLMISVAANNITNTVQREMVGSPAIPFFLLTEVRYTIPAFY
;
A
#
# COMPACT_ATOMS: atom_id res chain seq x y z
N MET A 1 -5.69 24.13 -35.02
CA MET A 1 -5.57 24.06 -33.54
C MET A 1 -5.37 25.44 -32.89
N ILE A 2 -4.57 26.34 -33.41
CA ILE A 2 -4.33 27.68 -32.80
C ILE A 2 -5.56 28.61 -32.84
N ARG A 3 -6.43 28.50 -33.84
CA ARG A 3 -7.66 29.29 -33.92
C ARG A 3 -8.77 28.86 -32.97
N PHE A 4 -8.75 27.64 -32.51
CA PHE A 4 -9.71 27.12 -31.49
C PHE A 4 -9.31 27.51 -30.08
N ALA A 5 -8.02 27.59 -29.80
CA ALA A 5 -7.51 28.05 -28.51
C ALA A 5 -7.78 29.57 -28.27
N ILE A 6 -7.75 30.37 -29.31
CA ILE A 6 -8.02 31.81 -29.21
C ILE A 6 -9.52 32.07 -28.98
N LEU A 7 -10.43 31.30 -29.52
CA LEU A 7 -11.87 31.41 -29.30
C LEU A 7 -12.28 30.99 -27.90
N VAL A 8 -11.61 30.02 -27.30
CA VAL A 8 -11.86 29.60 -25.92
C VAL A 8 -11.32 30.64 -24.93
N PHE A 9 -10.20 31.28 -25.24
CA PHE A 9 -9.64 32.36 -24.42
C PHE A 9 -10.45 33.64 -24.47
N SER A 10 -11.09 33.94 -25.62
CA SER A 10 -11.93 35.13 -25.75
C SER A 10 -13.32 34.95 -25.11
N ALA A 11 -13.83 33.74 -25.00
CA ALA A 11 -15.09 33.44 -24.28
C ALA A 11 -14.96 33.50 -22.76
N LEU A 12 -13.74 33.34 -22.21
CA LEU A 12 -13.49 33.45 -20.77
C LEU A 12 -13.34 34.92 -20.27
N ALA A 13 -13.25 35.89 -21.16
CA ALA A 13 -13.03 37.30 -20.78
C ALA A 13 -14.34 38.11 -20.60
N LEU A 14 -15.50 37.48 -20.72
CA LEU A 14 -16.81 38.14 -20.63
C LEU A 14 -17.71 37.62 -19.50
N VAL A 15 -17.12 37.18 -18.37
CA VAL A 15 -17.90 36.95 -17.16
C VAL A 15 -17.95 38.26 -16.36
N ALA A 16 -19.07 38.91 -16.46
CA ALA A 16 -19.42 40.07 -15.66
C ALA A 16 -19.18 39.79 -14.18
N SER A 17 -18.51 40.66 -13.48
CA SER A 17 -18.32 40.69 -12.03
C SER A 17 -19.69 40.75 -11.33
N ALA A 18 -20.31 39.62 -11.07
CA ALA A 18 -21.30 39.52 -10.01
C ALA A 18 -20.52 39.75 -8.70
N ALA A 19 -20.86 40.83 -7.99
CA ALA A 19 -20.33 41.08 -6.66
C ALA A 19 -20.88 39.95 -5.74
N PHE A 20 -20.15 38.86 -5.60
CA PHE A 20 -20.43 37.87 -4.59
C PHE A 20 -20.06 38.48 -3.24
N ALA A 21 -20.98 38.47 -2.33
CA ALA A 21 -20.72 38.86 -0.96
C ALA A 21 -19.73 37.89 -0.33
N GLN A 22 -18.87 38.35 0.51
CA GLN A 22 -17.74 37.67 1.10
C GLN A 22 -17.70 37.90 2.60
N ILE A 23 -17.28 36.86 3.36
CA ILE A 23 -16.93 37.05 4.76
C ILE A 23 -15.42 37.20 4.83
N SER A 24 -14.94 38.28 5.43
CA SER A 24 -13.50 38.49 5.59
C SER A 24 -13.16 38.91 7.01
N GLY A 25 -11.93 38.56 7.40
CA GLY A 25 -11.49 38.83 8.75
C GLY A 25 -10.01 38.61 8.97
N LYS A 26 -9.62 38.67 10.23
CA LYS A 26 -8.23 38.45 10.65
C LYS A 26 -8.16 37.52 11.84
N VAL A 27 -7.18 36.63 11.79
CA VAL A 27 -6.85 35.71 12.90
C VAL A 27 -5.52 36.13 13.49
N THR A 28 -5.50 36.22 14.81
CA THR A 28 -4.30 36.51 15.59
C THR A 28 -4.18 35.52 16.72
N ASP A 29 -2.97 35.35 17.18
CA ASP A 29 -2.66 34.60 18.39
C ASP A 29 -3.13 35.40 19.62
N LYS A 30 -3.85 34.76 20.54
CA LYS A 30 -4.43 35.42 21.72
C LYS A 30 -3.39 35.98 22.68
N GLU A 31 -2.25 35.33 22.83
CA GLU A 31 -1.21 35.74 23.76
C GLU A 31 -0.23 36.72 23.14
N THR A 32 0.27 36.42 21.95
CA THR A 32 1.29 37.23 21.30
C THR A 32 0.72 38.39 20.48
N LYS A 33 -0.60 38.37 20.19
CA LYS A 33 -1.31 39.33 19.30
C LYS A 33 -0.77 39.40 17.87
N LYS A 34 0.11 38.46 17.51
CA LYS A 34 0.70 38.38 16.17
C LYS A 34 -0.29 37.77 15.17
N PRO A 35 -0.25 38.19 13.90
CA PRO A 35 -1.01 37.55 12.83
C PRO A 35 -0.69 36.06 12.74
N MET A 36 -1.71 35.24 12.47
CA MET A 36 -1.57 33.80 12.31
C MET A 36 -1.75 33.38 10.86
N PRO A 37 -0.69 33.16 10.10
CA PRO A 37 -0.79 32.64 8.74
C PRO A 37 -1.13 31.16 8.74
N GLY A 38 -1.85 30.70 7.72
CA GLY A 38 -2.12 29.29 7.52
C GLY A 38 -3.24 28.72 8.39
N VAL A 39 -3.99 29.54 9.13
CA VAL A 39 -5.18 29.09 9.87
C VAL A 39 -6.26 28.68 8.88
N ARG A 40 -6.78 27.49 9.03
CA ARG A 40 -7.93 27.03 8.26
C ARG A 40 -9.20 27.66 8.83
N VAL A 41 -9.94 28.36 7.99
CA VAL A 41 -11.24 28.93 8.30
C VAL A 41 -12.28 28.20 7.45
N ALA A 42 -13.05 27.31 8.05
CA ALA A 42 -14.10 26.56 7.37
C ALA A 42 -15.48 27.07 7.78
N VAL A 43 -16.43 27.07 6.86
CA VAL A 43 -17.84 27.33 7.16
C VAL A 43 -18.46 25.99 7.56
N LYS A 44 -18.96 25.91 8.80
CA LYS A 44 -19.52 24.69 9.38
C LYS A 44 -20.62 24.10 8.49
N ASP A 45 -20.59 22.79 8.32
CA ASP A 45 -21.55 22.01 7.54
C ASP A 45 -21.62 22.38 6.04
N THR A 46 -20.58 23.06 5.55
CA THR A 46 -20.48 23.47 4.14
C THR A 46 -19.10 23.14 3.56
N LYS A 47 -18.93 23.40 2.26
CA LYS A 47 -17.65 23.21 1.56
C LYS A 47 -16.84 24.51 1.48
N PHE A 48 -17.39 25.60 1.97
CA PHE A 48 -16.74 26.90 1.89
C PHE A 48 -15.70 27.06 2.99
N GLY A 49 -14.61 27.74 2.65
CA GLY A 49 -13.56 28.03 3.59
C GLY A 49 -12.44 28.82 2.94
N ALA A 50 -11.50 29.23 3.76
CA ALA A 50 -10.30 29.93 3.36
C ALA A 50 -9.14 29.52 4.28
N GLN A 51 -7.94 29.91 3.90
CA GLN A 51 -6.77 29.85 4.76
C GLN A 51 -6.25 31.27 4.96
N THR A 52 -5.78 31.61 6.17
CA THR A 52 -5.24 32.95 6.43
C THR A 52 -3.92 33.16 5.70
N ASP A 53 -3.76 34.38 5.18
CA ASP A 53 -2.54 34.88 4.56
C ASP A 53 -1.41 35.15 5.59
N VAL A 54 -0.27 35.64 5.13
CA VAL A 54 0.89 35.96 5.99
C VAL A 54 0.62 37.09 6.99
N GLN A 55 -0.41 37.91 6.78
CA GLN A 55 -0.89 38.95 7.69
C GLN A 55 -2.02 38.41 8.59
N GLY A 56 -2.37 37.15 8.51
CA GLY A 56 -3.47 36.53 9.24
C GLY A 56 -4.86 36.81 8.71
N ASN A 57 -4.99 37.44 7.55
CA ASN A 57 -6.29 37.78 6.96
C ASN A 57 -6.86 36.57 6.21
N PHE A 58 -8.18 36.46 6.22
CA PHE A 58 -8.90 35.47 5.41
C PHE A 58 -10.06 36.14 4.68
N THR A 59 -10.45 35.53 3.57
CA THR A 59 -11.63 35.93 2.79
C THR A 59 -12.31 34.66 2.25
N ILE A 60 -13.58 34.47 2.61
CA ILE A 60 -14.43 33.40 2.10
C ILE A 60 -15.40 34.00 1.12
N LYS A 61 -15.35 33.61 -0.14
CA LYS A 61 -16.16 34.10 -1.24
C LYS A 61 -17.24 33.12 -1.66
N GLY A 62 -18.27 33.59 -2.34
CA GLY A 62 -19.27 32.73 -2.98
C GLY A 62 -20.29 32.12 -2.03
N LEU A 63 -20.40 32.63 -0.82
CA LEU A 63 -21.44 32.22 0.12
C LEU A 63 -22.80 32.75 -0.31
N PRO A 64 -23.87 31.95 -0.29
CA PRO A 64 -25.23 32.40 -0.39
C PRO A 64 -25.59 33.37 0.74
N ALA A 65 -26.66 34.15 0.59
CA ALA A 65 -27.15 35.03 1.66
C ALA A 65 -27.53 34.20 2.90
N GLY A 66 -26.96 34.53 4.06
CA GLY A 66 -27.23 33.83 5.31
C GLY A 66 -26.26 34.11 6.44
N SER A 67 -26.56 33.51 7.58
CA SER A 67 -25.64 33.50 8.75
C SER A 67 -24.96 32.14 8.85
N TYR A 68 -23.67 32.18 9.11
CA TYR A 68 -22.80 31.01 9.09
C TYR A 68 -22.01 30.88 10.40
N THR A 69 -21.68 29.68 10.77
CA THR A 69 -20.70 29.44 11.82
C THR A 69 -19.35 29.15 11.16
N LEU A 70 -18.38 30.02 11.38
CA LEU A 70 -17.00 29.84 10.95
C LEU A 70 -16.25 29.02 11.99
N VAL A 71 -15.51 28.02 11.54
CA VAL A 71 -14.66 27.15 12.36
C VAL A 71 -13.20 27.46 12.04
N PHE A 72 -12.50 28.00 13.00
CA PHE A 72 -11.08 28.34 12.91
C PHE A 72 -10.25 27.24 13.53
N SER A 73 -9.39 26.62 12.75
CA SER A 73 -8.52 25.54 13.23
C SER A 73 -7.08 25.75 12.77
N TYR A 74 -6.16 25.59 13.72
CA TYR A 74 -4.73 25.66 13.47
C TYR A 74 -4.00 24.70 14.40
N ILE A 75 -2.94 24.05 13.90
CA ILE A 75 -2.20 23.05 14.71
C ILE A 75 -1.54 23.74 15.89
N GLY A 76 -1.80 23.23 17.09
CA GLY A 76 -1.33 23.80 18.34
C GLY A 76 -2.26 24.85 18.96
N PHE A 77 -3.44 25.09 18.36
CA PHE A 77 -4.44 26.05 18.88
C PHE A 77 -5.79 25.38 19.09
N LYS A 78 -6.55 25.87 20.05
CA LYS A 78 -7.95 25.43 20.27
C LYS A 78 -8.78 25.84 19.05
N THR A 79 -9.55 24.88 18.54
CA THR A 79 -10.54 25.19 17.51
C THR A 79 -11.58 26.17 18.06
N LEU A 80 -11.87 27.24 17.34
CA LEU A 80 -12.82 28.27 17.73
C LEU A 80 -13.94 28.36 16.71
N GLU A 81 -15.17 28.37 17.17
CA GLU A 81 -16.35 28.63 16.36
C GLU A 81 -16.84 30.06 16.57
N LYS A 82 -17.15 30.76 15.47
CA LYS A 82 -17.68 32.14 15.53
C LYS A 82 -18.74 32.33 14.44
N SER A 83 -19.89 32.85 14.83
CA SER A 83 -20.93 33.22 13.86
C SER A 83 -20.52 34.45 13.10
N ALA A 84 -20.83 34.49 11.80
CA ALA A 84 -20.62 35.58 10.90
C ALA A 84 -21.74 35.60 9.83
N SER A 85 -22.14 36.74 9.42
CA SER A 85 -23.14 36.92 8.35
C SER A 85 -22.48 37.18 7.00
N GLU A 86 -23.14 36.75 5.94
CA GLU A 86 -22.70 37.09 4.58
C GLU A 86 -22.53 38.57 4.42
N GLY A 87 -21.44 39.02 3.77
CA GLY A 87 -21.05 40.43 3.64
C GLY A 87 -20.31 41.02 4.85
N GLU A 88 -20.17 40.25 5.94
CA GLU A 88 -19.45 40.71 7.12
C GLU A 88 -17.94 40.82 6.85
N SER A 89 -17.41 42.02 7.03
CA SER A 89 -15.99 42.30 6.94
C SER A 89 -15.42 42.62 8.32
N GLY A 90 -14.17 42.21 8.55
CA GLY A 90 -13.49 42.51 9.81
C GLY A 90 -13.80 41.56 10.94
N VAL A 91 -14.18 40.31 10.64
CA VAL A 91 -14.32 39.22 11.63
C VAL A 91 -12.97 39.00 12.31
N SER A 92 -12.82 39.51 13.52
CA SER A 92 -11.58 39.32 14.31
C SER A 92 -11.67 38.08 15.17
N VAL A 93 -10.65 37.22 15.10
CA VAL A 93 -10.55 36.00 15.88
C VAL A 93 -9.18 35.91 16.52
N GLU A 94 -9.18 35.63 17.81
CA GLU A 94 -7.98 35.32 18.56
C GLU A 94 -7.98 33.82 18.89
N LEU A 95 -7.03 33.08 18.34
CA LEU A 95 -6.85 31.68 18.69
C LEU A 95 -5.98 31.57 19.94
N GLU A 96 -6.46 30.78 20.87
CA GLU A 96 -5.74 30.42 22.09
C GLU A 96 -4.93 29.18 21.83
N ILE A 97 -3.65 29.22 22.23
CA ILE A 97 -2.81 28.02 22.21
C ILE A 97 -3.48 26.96 23.08
N GLY A 98 -3.72 25.83 22.50
CA GLY A 98 -4.25 24.68 23.18
C GLY A 98 -3.35 23.50 22.88
N ALA A 99 -3.24 22.58 23.84
CA ALA A 99 -2.76 21.25 23.49
C ALA A 99 -3.53 20.79 22.26
N VAL A 100 -2.82 20.28 21.23
CA VAL A 100 -3.48 19.72 20.05
C VAL A 100 -4.56 18.79 20.54
N SER A 101 -5.81 19.24 20.51
CA SER A 101 -6.92 18.39 20.85
C SER A 101 -7.06 17.42 19.70
N THR A 102 -6.44 16.25 19.86
CA THR A 102 -6.67 15.13 18.97
C THR A 102 -8.15 14.75 18.92
N GLN A 103 -8.97 15.31 19.82
CA GLN A 103 -10.42 15.15 19.82
C GLN A 103 -11.12 15.81 18.62
N ASP A 104 -10.51 16.84 18.03
CA ASP A 104 -11.05 17.56 16.89
C ASP A 104 -10.53 17.04 15.53
N ILE A 105 -9.74 15.96 15.52
CA ILE A 105 -9.34 15.31 14.30
C ILE A 105 -10.58 14.64 13.69
N ILE A 106 -10.97 15.12 12.52
CA ILE A 106 -12.06 14.54 11.73
C ILE A 106 -11.46 13.50 10.79
N VAL A 107 -12.01 12.31 10.80
CA VAL A 107 -11.62 11.20 9.94
C VAL A 107 -12.75 10.85 8.98
N LEU A 108 -12.40 10.39 7.80
CA LEU A 108 -13.34 10.04 6.73
C LEU A 108 -13.39 8.54 6.46
N GLY A 109 -12.35 7.82 6.85
CA GLY A 109 -12.12 6.46 6.40
C GLY A 109 -12.93 5.38 7.12
N VAL A 110 -13.51 5.63 8.31
CA VAL A 110 -14.12 4.54 9.09
C VAL A 110 -15.58 4.33 8.76
N SER A 111 -16.34 5.41 8.65
CA SER A 111 -17.78 5.38 8.41
C SER A 111 -18.16 5.98 7.07
N ARG A 112 -17.18 6.36 6.26
CA ARG A 112 -17.31 7.11 4.99
C ARG A 112 -18.08 8.42 5.16
N LYS A 113 -18.11 8.94 6.36
CA LYS A 113 -18.60 10.28 6.72
C LYS A 113 -17.58 10.94 7.64
N ALA A 114 -17.59 12.26 7.68
CA ALA A 114 -16.75 13.00 8.59
C ALA A 114 -17.20 12.75 10.04
N GLU A 115 -16.31 12.22 10.88
CA GLU A 115 -16.58 11.99 12.29
C GLU A 115 -15.34 12.29 13.13
N LYS A 116 -15.56 12.58 14.42
CA LYS A 116 -14.44 12.75 15.36
C LYS A 116 -13.71 11.42 15.54
N VAL A 117 -12.39 11.48 15.57
CA VAL A 117 -11.54 10.30 15.74
C VAL A 117 -11.84 9.53 17.05
N THR A 118 -12.35 10.22 18.09
CA THR A 118 -12.77 9.62 19.35
C THR A 118 -14.06 8.82 19.24
N ASP A 119 -14.94 9.21 18.30
CA ASP A 119 -16.26 8.61 18.10
C ASP A 119 -16.23 7.48 17.07
N ALA A 120 -15.07 7.24 16.48
CA ALA A 120 -14.91 6.26 15.44
C ALA A 120 -14.88 4.81 15.98
N PRO A 121 -15.61 3.87 15.36
CA PRO A 121 -15.69 2.47 15.80
C PRO A 121 -14.50 1.63 15.33
N ALA A 122 -13.29 2.22 15.33
CA ALA A 122 -12.05 1.54 14.99
C ALA A 122 -10.84 2.27 15.59
N SER A 123 -9.72 1.57 15.66
CA SER A 123 -8.44 2.19 15.99
C SER A 123 -7.92 2.95 14.78
N ILE A 124 -7.93 4.28 14.84
CA ILE A 124 -7.49 5.17 13.75
C ILE A 124 -6.36 6.05 14.22
N GLN A 125 -5.38 6.20 13.38
CA GLN A 125 -4.32 7.19 13.51
C GLN A 125 -4.26 8.02 12.25
N THR A 126 -3.94 9.30 12.37
CA THR A 126 -3.89 10.23 11.25
C THR A 126 -2.56 10.95 11.22
N VAL A 127 -1.95 11.01 10.05
CA VAL A 127 -0.81 11.90 9.76
C VAL A 127 -1.35 13.02 8.89
N SER A 128 -1.26 14.24 9.38
CA SER A 128 -1.76 15.41 8.65
C SER A 128 -0.81 15.82 7.51
N GLY A 129 -1.36 16.49 6.49
CA GLY A 129 -0.54 17.07 5.42
C GLY A 129 0.51 18.06 5.95
N ALA A 130 0.21 18.79 7.01
CA ALA A 130 1.16 19.69 7.64
C ALA A 130 2.32 18.98 8.33
N GLU A 131 2.11 17.78 8.89
CA GLU A 131 3.18 16.93 9.41
C GLU A 131 4.03 16.37 8.27
N LEU A 132 3.38 15.91 7.20
CA LEU A 132 4.09 15.46 5.98
C LEU A 132 4.94 16.58 5.39
N ASP A 133 4.42 17.80 5.37
CA ASP A 133 5.08 18.97 4.80
C ASP A 133 6.37 19.35 5.53
N ARG A 134 6.51 19.03 6.81
CA ARG A 134 7.69 19.40 7.63
C ARG A 134 8.88 18.48 7.45
N VAL A 135 8.70 17.26 6.95
CA VAL A 135 9.77 16.26 6.88
C VAL A 135 10.07 15.90 5.43
N PRO A 136 11.33 16.01 4.98
CA PRO A 136 11.76 15.42 3.72
C PRO A 136 11.55 13.90 3.75
N LEU A 137 10.84 13.36 2.77
CA LEU A 137 10.53 11.93 2.69
C LEU A 137 11.04 11.36 1.37
N ALA A 138 11.83 10.29 1.42
CA ALA A 138 12.29 9.59 0.23
C ALA A 138 11.25 8.59 -0.29
N GLY A 139 10.61 7.83 0.60
CA GLY A 139 9.59 6.84 0.27
C GLY A 139 8.16 7.40 0.26
N GLY A 140 7.98 8.68 -0.03
CA GLY A 140 6.68 9.34 0.00
C GLY A 140 6.00 9.29 1.38
N TYR A 141 4.66 9.40 1.41
CA TYR A 141 3.89 9.42 2.66
C TYR A 141 4.05 8.14 3.50
N GLY A 142 4.37 7.00 2.85
CA GLY A 142 4.50 5.72 3.54
C GLY A 142 5.55 5.75 4.66
N GLN A 143 6.64 6.49 4.49
CA GLN A 143 7.66 6.62 5.52
C GLN A 143 7.14 7.30 6.79
N ALA A 144 6.19 8.21 6.68
CA ALA A 144 5.60 8.87 7.84
C ALA A 144 4.73 7.94 8.70
N LEU A 145 4.34 6.77 8.17
CA LEU A 145 3.56 5.78 8.91
C LEU A 145 4.44 4.83 9.76
N ALA A 146 5.75 4.87 9.60
CA ALA A 146 6.68 3.93 10.24
C ALA A 146 6.66 3.97 11.78
N THR A 147 6.27 5.09 12.36
CA THR A 147 6.24 5.30 13.82
C THR A 147 4.87 5.09 14.43
N LEU A 148 3.83 4.81 13.63
CA LEU A 148 2.47 4.62 14.14
C LEU A 148 2.33 3.27 14.84
N LYS A 149 1.46 3.21 15.86
CA LYS A 149 1.15 1.94 16.55
C LYS A 149 0.44 0.96 15.60
N GLY A 150 0.64 -0.34 15.79
CA GLY A 150 0.02 -1.40 14.99
C GLY A 150 0.61 -1.57 13.60
N VAL A 151 1.48 -0.66 13.15
CA VAL A 151 2.03 -0.69 11.79
C VAL A 151 3.27 -1.58 11.71
N ASP A 152 3.27 -2.46 10.73
CA ASP A 152 4.42 -3.23 10.26
C ASP A 152 5.00 -2.50 9.04
N PHE A 153 5.98 -1.66 9.29
CA PHE A 153 6.66 -0.90 8.25
C PHE A 153 7.87 -1.65 7.74
N VAL A 154 7.99 -1.74 6.43
CA VAL A 154 9.09 -2.42 5.74
C VAL A 154 9.65 -1.52 4.66
N ARG A 155 10.96 -1.27 4.71
CA ARG A 155 11.68 -0.55 3.67
C ARG A 155 12.55 -1.51 2.87
N SER A 156 12.35 -1.54 1.56
CA SER A 156 13.00 -2.47 0.65
C SER A 156 13.97 -1.81 -0.33
N GLY A 157 14.16 -0.50 -0.23
CA GLY A 157 15.01 0.32 -1.08
C GLY A 157 14.77 1.79 -0.80
N ILE A 158 15.30 2.66 -1.65
CA ILE A 158 15.20 4.12 -1.46
C ILE A 158 13.76 4.62 -1.57
N ASP A 159 12.96 3.99 -2.44
CA ASP A 159 11.55 4.32 -2.68
C ASP A 159 10.60 3.14 -2.37
N GLY A 160 11.13 1.98 -2.08
CA GLY A 160 10.37 0.78 -1.77
C GLY A 160 9.87 0.78 -0.32
N VAL A 161 8.56 0.97 -0.10
CA VAL A 161 7.91 0.93 1.21
C VAL A 161 6.75 -0.04 1.18
N GLY A 162 6.75 -0.99 2.11
CA GLY A 162 5.62 -1.87 2.41
C GLY A 162 5.01 -1.51 3.75
N ILE A 163 3.69 -1.51 3.83
CA ILE A 163 2.94 -1.23 5.05
C ILE A 163 1.93 -2.33 5.27
N ASN A 164 1.97 -2.91 6.44
CA ASN A 164 1.00 -3.87 6.93
C ASN A 164 0.61 -3.57 8.38
N ALA A 165 -0.29 -4.35 8.92
CA ALA A 165 -0.69 -4.29 10.32
C ALA A 165 -1.12 -5.67 10.82
N ARG A 166 -0.87 -5.93 12.10
CA ARG A 166 -1.47 -7.06 12.83
C ARG A 166 -1.25 -8.43 12.19
N GLY A 167 -0.06 -8.70 11.67
CA GLY A 167 0.33 -10.01 11.20
C GLY A 167 0.39 -10.20 9.69
N PHE A 168 1.03 -11.30 9.27
CA PHE A 168 1.10 -11.80 7.89
C PHE A 168 1.74 -10.84 6.90
N ASN A 169 2.84 -10.25 7.30
CA ASN A 169 3.61 -9.38 6.42
C ASN A 169 4.26 -10.16 5.27
N SER A 170 4.25 -9.58 4.09
CA SER A 170 4.83 -10.19 2.89
C SER A 170 5.25 -9.12 1.88
N ALA A 171 6.08 -9.51 0.91
CA ALA A 171 6.43 -8.64 -0.21
C ALA A 171 5.19 -8.26 -1.05
N PHE A 172 4.23 -9.18 -1.15
CA PHE A 172 2.94 -8.99 -1.80
C PHE A 172 1.84 -8.96 -0.75
N ASN A 173 1.65 -7.80 -0.12
CA ASN A 173 0.67 -7.67 0.93
C ASN A 173 -0.67 -7.15 0.39
N THR A 174 -1.63 -8.05 0.25
CA THR A 174 -3.00 -7.74 -0.19
C THR A 174 -3.98 -7.57 0.97
N ARG A 175 -3.49 -7.64 2.23
CA ARG A 175 -4.33 -7.58 3.45
C ARG A 175 -4.57 -6.15 3.95
N MET A 176 -3.79 -5.20 3.43
CA MET A 176 -3.99 -3.76 3.67
C MET A 176 -4.56 -3.11 2.43
N MET A 177 -5.77 -2.57 2.55
CA MET A 177 -6.37 -1.82 1.48
C MET A 177 -5.80 -0.40 1.45
N VAL A 178 -5.40 0.09 0.30
CA VAL A 178 -5.01 1.49 0.11
C VAL A 178 -6.07 2.20 -0.73
N ILE A 179 -6.55 3.32 -0.21
CA ILE A 179 -7.57 4.14 -0.86
C ILE A 179 -6.99 5.56 -1.04
N THR A 180 -7.15 6.13 -2.21
CA THR A 180 -6.78 7.52 -2.49
C THR A 180 -8.00 8.24 -3.06
N ASP A 181 -8.48 9.26 -2.36
CA ASP A 181 -9.65 10.05 -2.78
C ASP A 181 -10.87 9.17 -3.16
N GLY A 182 -11.10 8.09 -2.40
CA GLY A 182 -12.21 7.16 -2.59
C GLY A 182 -11.98 6.04 -3.60
N ARG A 183 -10.86 6.03 -4.35
CA ARG A 183 -10.50 4.96 -5.29
C ARG A 183 -9.52 3.96 -4.68
N PHE A 184 -9.64 2.70 -5.02
CA PHE A 184 -8.66 1.68 -4.64
C PHE A 184 -7.33 1.92 -5.36
N SER A 185 -6.27 2.06 -4.58
CA SER A 185 -4.91 2.27 -5.08
C SER A 185 -4.15 0.95 -5.11
N ILE A 186 -4.53 0.08 -6.03
CA ILE A 186 -3.96 -1.26 -6.22
C ILE A 186 -3.69 -1.53 -7.71
N LEU A 187 -2.68 -2.34 -7.99
CA LEU A 187 -2.38 -2.81 -9.33
C LEU A 187 -3.42 -3.86 -9.75
N PRO A 188 -4.11 -3.70 -10.90
CA PRO A 188 -5.26 -4.55 -11.25
C PRO A 188 -4.96 -6.05 -11.31
N GLY A 189 -3.87 -6.44 -11.94
CA GLY A 189 -3.57 -7.86 -12.19
C GLY A 189 -3.08 -8.62 -10.97
N ASN A 190 -2.35 -7.99 -10.09
CA ASN A 190 -1.74 -8.66 -8.94
C ASN A 190 -2.36 -8.26 -7.58
N GLY A 191 -3.24 -7.26 -7.56
CA GLY A 191 -3.92 -6.80 -6.34
C GLY A 191 -3.03 -6.08 -5.33
N LEU A 192 -1.79 -5.74 -5.70
CA LEU A 192 -0.84 -5.10 -4.81
C LEU A 192 -1.16 -3.63 -4.60
N PRO A 193 -0.96 -3.11 -3.38
CA PRO A 193 -0.94 -1.68 -3.15
C PRO A 193 0.08 -1.01 -4.05
N ILE A 194 -0.31 0.07 -4.72
CA ILE A 194 0.54 0.72 -5.73
C ILE A 194 1.78 1.42 -5.16
N GLY A 195 1.84 1.72 -3.86
CA GLY A 195 3.05 2.29 -3.24
C GLY A 195 3.61 3.47 -4.03
N SER A 196 4.83 3.32 -4.53
CA SER A 196 5.51 4.31 -5.36
C SER A 196 4.87 4.55 -6.73
N PHE A 197 3.98 3.68 -7.21
CA PHE A 197 3.21 3.89 -8.44
C PHE A 197 2.05 4.88 -8.27
N ASN A 198 1.80 5.39 -7.06
CA ASN A 198 0.72 6.33 -6.81
C ASN A 198 0.89 7.60 -7.66
N THR A 199 -0.24 8.19 -8.07
CA THR A 199 -0.25 9.39 -8.93
C THR A 199 -0.22 10.69 -8.14
N ASN A 200 -0.63 10.66 -6.86
CA ASN A 200 -0.62 11.83 -5.99
C ASN A 200 0.78 12.13 -5.42
N ILE A 201 1.02 13.39 -5.10
CA ILE A 201 2.25 13.87 -4.49
C ILE A 201 2.01 14.33 -3.05
N LYS A 202 3.09 14.43 -2.26
CA LYS A 202 3.04 14.82 -0.85
C LYS A 202 2.32 16.16 -0.63
N GLU A 203 2.56 17.13 -1.49
CA GLU A 203 2.01 18.49 -1.40
C GLU A 203 0.48 18.54 -1.56
N ASP A 204 -0.12 17.53 -2.21
CA ASP A 204 -1.58 17.46 -2.40
C ASP A 204 -2.30 16.60 -1.36
N ILE A 205 -1.57 16.02 -0.40
CA ILE A 205 -2.16 15.21 0.68
C ILE A 205 -2.65 16.13 1.81
N GLN A 206 -3.93 16.01 2.17
CA GLN A 206 -4.51 16.65 3.34
C GLN A 206 -4.26 15.83 4.59
N SER A 207 -4.47 14.50 4.50
CA SER A 207 -4.23 13.56 5.59
C SER A 207 -4.01 12.15 5.05
N VAL A 208 -3.30 11.34 5.82
CA VAL A 208 -3.23 9.89 5.67
C VAL A 208 -3.81 9.27 6.93
N GLU A 209 -4.88 8.52 6.77
CA GLU A 209 -5.57 7.86 7.87
C GLU A 209 -5.21 6.37 7.87
N MET A 210 -4.67 5.88 8.97
CA MET A 210 -4.37 4.47 9.19
C MET A 210 -5.45 3.86 10.06
N ILE A 211 -6.27 3.00 9.51
CA ILE A 211 -7.36 2.31 10.18
C ILE A 211 -6.92 0.88 10.43
N LEU A 212 -6.88 0.45 11.68
CA LEU A 212 -6.46 -0.88 12.09
C LEU A 212 -7.65 -1.81 12.30
N GLY A 213 -7.47 -3.06 11.88
CA GLY A 213 -8.48 -4.12 11.99
C GLY A 213 -9.45 -4.20 10.82
N PRO A 214 -10.35 -5.19 10.83
CA PRO A 214 -11.22 -5.49 9.70
C PRO A 214 -12.19 -4.36 9.36
N ALA A 215 -12.23 -4.00 8.08
CA ALA A 215 -13.13 -2.98 7.55
C ALA A 215 -13.91 -3.46 6.30
N SER A 216 -13.91 -4.76 6.03
CA SER A 216 -14.56 -5.34 4.84
C SER A 216 -16.07 -5.10 4.82
N ALA A 217 -16.73 -4.92 5.96
CA ALA A 217 -18.16 -4.58 6.03
C ALA A 217 -18.52 -3.27 5.30
N LEU A 218 -17.55 -2.37 5.11
CA LEU A 218 -17.76 -1.10 4.41
C LEU A 218 -17.07 -1.05 3.06
N TYR A 219 -15.86 -1.59 3.00
CA TYR A 219 -14.97 -1.41 1.85
C TYR A 219 -14.86 -2.65 0.96
N GLY A 220 -15.39 -3.79 1.41
CA GLY A 220 -15.31 -5.04 0.69
C GLY A 220 -14.01 -5.81 0.94
N PRO A 221 -13.70 -6.80 0.11
CA PRO A 221 -12.50 -7.62 0.23
C PRO A 221 -11.21 -6.81 0.27
N ASN A 222 -10.16 -7.40 0.88
CA ASN A 222 -8.82 -6.82 1.07
C ASN A 222 -8.73 -5.71 2.13
N ALA A 223 -9.82 -5.33 2.80
CA ALA A 223 -9.79 -4.55 4.03
C ALA A 223 -9.73 -5.48 5.26
N HIS A 224 -8.77 -6.39 5.28
CA HIS A 224 -8.62 -7.48 6.25
C HIS A 224 -7.88 -7.03 7.51
N ASN A 225 -6.63 -6.55 7.36
CA ASN A 225 -5.82 -6.05 8.47
C ASN A 225 -6.07 -4.57 8.76
N GLY A 226 -6.58 -3.84 7.77
CA GLY A 226 -6.87 -2.43 7.89
C GLY A 226 -6.91 -1.70 6.56
N ILE A 227 -6.94 -0.38 6.66
CA ILE A 227 -7.01 0.54 5.51
C ILE A 227 -6.01 1.67 5.70
N ILE A 228 -5.37 2.06 4.61
CA ILE A 228 -4.65 3.33 4.48
C ILE A 228 -5.52 4.21 3.58
N ASN A 229 -6.10 5.26 4.15
CA ASN A 229 -6.93 6.20 3.41
C ASN A 229 -6.17 7.52 3.20
N ILE A 230 -5.88 7.85 1.96
CA ILE A 230 -5.17 9.06 1.56
C ILE A 230 -6.22 10.07 1.08
N VAL A 231 -6.31 11.17 1.77
CA VAL A 231 -7.24 12.25 1.47
C VAL A 231 -6.49 13.39 0.81
N GLY A 232 -6.88 13.75 -0.39
CA GLY A 232 -6.31 14.87 -1.13
C GLY A 232 -6.85 16.22 -0.64
N LYS A 233 -6.05 17.28 -0.81
CA LYS A 233 -6.46 18.66 -0.49
C LYS A 233 -7.59 19.13 -1.44
N ASP A 234 -8.63 19.76 -0.89
CA ASP A 234 -9.65 20.42 -1.69
C ASP A 234 -9.06 21.70 -2.31
N PRO A 235 -9.16 21.87 -3.63
CA PRO A 235 -8.59 23.05 -4.31
C PRO A 235 -9.22 24.36 -3.87
N ARG A 236 -10.46 24.36 -3.37
CA ARG A 236 -11.15 25.60 -2.91
C ARG A 236 -10.54 26.14 -1.63
N THR A 237 -10.09 25.24 -0.74
CA THR A 237 -9.52 25.60 0.57
C THR A 237 -7.99 25.62 0.59
N SER A 238 -7.35 25.24 -0.52
CA SER A 238 -5.89 25.10 -0.63
C SER A 238 -5.35 25.70 -1.94
N GLN A 239 -5.87 26.86 -2.32
CA GLN A 239 -5.48 27.54 -3.53
C GLN A 239 -4.03 28.04 -3.47
N GLY A 240 -3.41 28.17 -4.63
CA GLY A 240 -2.04 28.64 -4.79
C GLY A 240 -1.15 27.66 -5.52
N THR A 241 0.13 27.98 -5.57
CA THR A 241 1.15 27.19 -6.28
C THR A 241 2.27 26.83 -5.33
N THR A 242 2.64 25.56 -5.28
CA THR A 242 3.76 25.06 -4.49
C THR A 242 4.78 24.41 -5.40
N PHE A 243 6.03 24.80 -5.23
CA PHE A 243 7.21 24.13 -5.77
C PHE A 243 7.99 23.52 -4.61
N ALA A 244 8.38 22.26 -4.73
CA ALA A 244 9.22 21.59 -3.75
C ALA A 244 10.31 20.79 -4.45
N GLY A 245 11.50 20.76 -3.89
CA GLY A 245 12.62 19.98 -4.40
C GLY A 245 13.36 19.29 -3.28
N ASN A 246 13.73 18.02 -3.48
CA ASN A 246 14.57 17.28 -2.56
C ASN A 246 15.89 16.95 -3.23
N PHE A 247 16.97 16.99 -2.43
CA PHE A 247 18.29 16.51 -2.83
C PHE A 247 18.99 15.88 -1.63
N GLY A 248 19.84 14.88 -1.90
CA GLY A 248 20.46 14.16 -0.81
C GLY A 248 21.42 13.06 -1.24
N MET A 249 21.72 12.19 -0.31
CA MET A 249 22.57 11.02 -0.55
C MET A 249 21.95 10.11 -1.63
N GLN A 250 22.71 9.14 -2.14
CA GLN A 250 22.28 8.23 -3.21
C GLN A 250 21.84 8.97 -4.49
N ASN A 251 22.46 10.12 -4.78
CA ASN A 251 22.11 10.98 -5.92
C ASN A 251 20.60 11.30 -5.97
N TYR A 252 19.97 11.39 -4.79
CA TYR A 252 18.56 11.68 -4.72
C TYR A 252 18.28 13.09 -5.21
N LEU A 253 17.40 13.21 -6.19
CA LEU A 253 16.88 14.46 -6.72
C LEU A 253 15.39 14.30 -7.00
N SER A 254 14.57 15.22 -6.48
CA SER A 254 13.17 15.31 -6.89
C SER A 254 12.73 16.76 -7.07
N GLY A 255 11.83 16.98 -8.03
CA GLY A 255 11.13 18.24 -8.22
C GLY A 255 9.63 18.00 -8.24
N ARG A 256 8.88 18.74 -7.45
CA ARG A 256 7.43 18.62 -7.31
C ARG A 256 6.77 19.97 -7.52
N PHE A 257 5.61 19.90 -8.14
CA PHE A 257 4.77 21.05 -8.46
C PHE A 257 3.32 20.74 -8.11
N ARG A 258 2.66 21.67 -7.43
CA ARG A 258 1.23 21.66 -7.19
C ARG A 258 0.65 23.04 -7.49
N HIS A 259 -0.44 23.09 -8.26
CA HIS A 259 -1.24 24.28 -8.45
C HIS A 259 -2.71 23.98 -8.15
N ALA A 260 -3.39 24.87 -7.45
CA ALA A 260 -4.82 24.78 -7.21
C ALA A 260 -5.46 26.15 -7.27
N GLY A 261 -6.68 26.18 -7.81
CA GLY A 261 -7.47 27.40 -7.95
C GLY A 261 -8.96 27.13 -7.91
N ALA A 262 -9.72 28.19 -7.70
CA ALA A 262 -11.18 28.15 -7.77
C ALA A 262 -11.73 29.45 -8.36
N ALA A 263 -12.81 29.33 -9.13
CA ALA A 263 -13.54 30.45 -9.70
C ALA A 263 -15.04 30.13 -9.81
N GLY A 264 -15.87 30.83 -9.08
CA GLY A 264 -17.31 30.57 -9.02
C GLY A 264 -17.61 29.14 -8.58
N ASP A 265 -18.39 28.40 -9.37
CA ASP A 265 -18.75 27.01 -9.11
C ASP A 265 -17.65 26.02 -9.52
N PHE A 266 -16.56 26.47 -10.11
CA PHE A 266 -15.49 25.61 -10.59
C PHE A 266 -14.25 25.72 -9.71
N ALA A 267 -13.55 24.57 -9.55
CA ALA A 267 -12.23 24.55 -8.96
C ALA A 267 -11.37 23.49 -9.67
N TRP A 268 -10.07 23.60 -9.56
CA TRP A 268 -9.13 22.69 -10.21
C TRP A 268 -7.86 22.51 -9.40
N LYS A 269 -7.21 21.41 -9.59
CA LYS A 269 -5.85 21.17 -9.11
C LYS A 269 -5.05 20.37 -10.13
N ALA A 270 -3.75 20.60 -10.15
CA ALA A 270 -2.80 19.86 -10.96
C ALA A 270 -1.52 19.65 -10.17
N THR A 271 -0.96 18.47 -10.29
CA THR A 271 0.27 18.06 -9.62
C THR A 271 1.23 17.40 -10.60
N PHE A 272 2.51 17.55 -10.33
CA PHE A 272 3.58 16.90 -11.09
C PHE A 272 4.75 16.58 -10.17
N GLU A 273 5.40 15.43 -10.40
CA GLU A 273 6.67 15.08 -9.76
C GLU A 273 7.59 14.37 -10.74
N TYR A 274 8.85 14.74 -10.68
CA TYR A 274 9.98 13.99 -11.20
C TYR A 274 10.89 13.62 -10.03
N MET A 275 11.27 12.34 -9.91
CA MET A 275 12.25 11.87 -8.95
C MET A 275 13.25 10.97 -9.63
N SER A 276 14.52 11.09 -9.27
CA SER A 276 15.58 10.13 -9.59
C SER A 276 16.50 9.93 -8.40
N ALA A 277 16.99 8.71 -8.26
CA ALA A 277 17.93 8.34 -7.21
C ALA A 277 18.70 7.08 -7.62
N ARG A 278 19.74 6.76 -6.86
CA ARG A 278 20.42 5.48 -6.97
C ARG A 278 20.14 4.66 -5.71
N ASP A 279 19.53 3.48 -5.86
CA ASP A 279 19.26 2.57 -4.74
C ASP A 279 20.57 2.01 -4.17
N TRP A 280 20.51 1.54 -2.93
CA TRP A 280 21.62 0.85 -2.31
C TRP A 280 21.92 -0.43 -3.07
N GLU A 281 23.21 -0.61 -3.38
CA GLU A 281 23.65 -1.75 -4.14
C GLU A 281 23.54 -3.04 -3.32
N PHE A 282 23.08 -4.09 -3.95
CA PHE A 282 23.01 -5.42 -3.37
C PHE A 282 23.44 -6.45 -4.40
N ILE A 283 23.83 -7.62 -3.92
CA ILE A 283 24.13 -8.77 -4.76
C ILE A 283 23.04 -9.81 -4.53
N ASP A 284 22.18 -9.99 -5.52
CA ASP A 284 21.24 -11.08 -5.56
C ASP A 284 21.96 -12.35 -6.03
N THR A 285 21.48 -13.52 -5.63
CA THR A 285 22.11 -14.80 -5.95
C THR A 285 21.11 -15.80 -6.52
N VAL A 286 21.55 -16.59 -7.48
CA VAL A 286 20.79 -17.70 -8.06
C VAL A 286 21.51 -19.01 -7.79
N TYR A 287 20.77 -20.13 -7.73
CA TYR A 287 21.38 -21.44 -7.75
C TYR A 287 21.88 -21.79 -9.14
N GLN A 288 23.05 -22.39 -9.21
CA GLN A 288 23.50 -22.99 -10.46
C GLN A 288 22.96 -24.40 -10.56
N THR A 289 22.17 -24.67 -11.57
CA THR A 289 21.75 -26.01 -11.99
C THR A 289 22.51 -26.41 -13.25
N ALA A 290 22.87 -27.67 -13.42
CA ALA A 290 23.50 -28.16 -14.67
C ALA A 290 22.40 -28.62 -15.62
N LEU A 291 22.41 -28.08 -16.85
CA LEU A 291 21.43 -28.43 -17.88
C LEU A 291 21.81 -29.64 -18.74
N ASN A 292 23.04 -29.95 -18.88
CA ASN A 292 23.53 -30.87 -19.91
C ASN A 292 23.89 -32.27 -19.41
N GLY A 293 23.06 -32.94 -18.57
CA GLY A 293 23.32 -34.31 -18.14
C GLY A 293 24.70 -34.55 -17.49
N GLY A 294 25.50 -33.48 -17.39
CA GLY A 294 26.71 -33.45 -16.61
C GLY A 294 26.32 -33.54 -15.14
N ASN A 295 27.00 -34.34 -14.37
CA ASN A 295 26.90 -34.33 -12.93
C ASN A 295 26.84 -32.90 -12.46
N ILE A 296 25.74 -32.50 -11.80
CA ILE A 296 25.68 -31.26 -11.05
C ILE A 296 26.76 -31.42 -9.98
N PRO A 297 27.95 -30.84 -10.11
CA PRO A 297 29.06 -31.24 -9.26
C PRO A 297 28.82 -30.94 -7.79
N HIS A 298 27.72 -30.26 -7.45
CA HIS A 298 27.55 -29.71 -6.13
C HIS A 298 26.09 -29.69 -5.63
N PHE A 299 25.16 -30.39 -6.30
CA PHE A 299 23.83 -30.56 -5.78
C PHE A 299 23.76 -31.90 -5.07
N ASN A 300 24.02 -31.91 -3.77
CA ASN A 300 23.76 -33.08 -2.94
C ASN A 300 22.42 -32.88 -2.24
N PRO A 301 21.37 -33.63 -2.61
CA PRO A 301 20.06 -33.53 -1.97
C PRO A 301 20.11 -33.84 -0.46
N ALA A 302 21.12 -34.57 -0.02
CA ALA A 302 21.34 -34.90 1.38
C ALA A 302 22.09 -33.81 2.18
N ASN A 303 22.71 -32.86 1.50
CA ASN A 303 23.42 -31.74 2.13
C ASN A 303 23.06 -30.39 1.48
N PRO A 304 22.07 -29.69 1.99
CA PRO A 304 21.58 -28.43 1.42
C PRO A 304 22.57 -27.26 1.46
N THR A 305 23.70 -27.42 2.14
CA THR A 305 24.75 -26.43 2.20
C THR A 305 25.71 -26.49 1.02
N ASP A 306 25.69 -27.54 0.22
CA ASP A 306 26.64 -27.78 -0.86
C ASP A 306 26.19 -27.18 -2.21
N GLY A 307 25.04 -26.57 -2.29
CA GLY A 307 24.59 -25.86 -3.50
C GLY A 307 25.44 -24.61 -3.76
N ILE A 308 26.11 -24.55 -4.91
CA ILE A 308 26.83 -23.32 -5.31
C ILE A 308 25.81 -22.26 -5.64
N ARG A 309 25.75 -21.20 -4.83
CA ARG A 309 25.08 -19.97 -5.17
C ARG A 309 26.02 -19.05 -5.95
N ARG A 310 25.57 -18.60 -7.10
CA ARG A 310 26.32 -17.63 -7.89
C ARG A 310 25.63 -16.27 -7.80
N PRO A 311 26.40 -15.17 -7.76
CA PRO A 311 25.84 -13.84 -7.86
C PRO A 311 25.05 -13.68 -9.14
N SER A 312 23.93 -12.98 -9.07
CA SER A 312 23.15 -12.62 -10.26
C SER A 312 24.02 -11.77 -11.19
N PHE A 313 24.07 -12.17 -12.46
CA PHE A 313 24.85 -11.45 -13.47
C PHE A 313 24.50 -9.96 -13.51
N ILE A 314 23.22 -9.62 -13.44
CA ILE A 314 22.72 -8.23 -13.52
C ILE A 314 23.15 -7.39 -12.32
N THR A 315 23.24 -7.97 -11.13
CA THR A 315 23.61 -7.23 -9.90
C THR A 315 25.13 -7.19 -9.70
N GLN A 316 25.87 -8.15 -10.21
CA GLN A 316 27.34 -8.24 -10.05
C GLN A 316 28.11 -7.45 -11.07
N ASN A 317 27.74 -7.52 -12.34
CA ASN A 317 28.52 -6.97 -13.46
C ASN A 317 28.05 -5.58 -13.86
N LYS A 318 28.45 -4.55 -13.08
CA LYS A 318 28.14 -3.16 -13.37
C LYS A 318 28.71 -2.67 -14.71
N ASN A 319 29.85 -3.19 -15.12
CA ASN A 319 30.62 -2.73 -16.28
C ASN A 319 30.48 -3.63 -17.52
N ASN A 320 29.77 -4.76 -17.44
CA ASN A 320 29.75 -5.77 -18.51
C ASN A 320 28.34 -6.27 -18.81
N ARG A 321 27.36 -5.38 -18.77
CA ARG A 321 25.94 -5.68 -19.00
C ARG A 321 25.57 -5.72 -20.51
N GLY A 322 26.55 -5.94 -21.37
CA GLY A 322 26.35 -5.79 -22.81
C GLY A 322 26.18 -4.31 -23.20
N ASN A 323 25.54 -4.05 -24.33
CA ASN A 323 25.16 -2.70 -24.73
C ASN A 323 23.91 -2.17 -24.00
N SER A 324 23.38 -2.92 -23.01
CA SER A 324 22.19 -2.50 -22.30
C SER A 324 22.54 -1.46 -21.24
N ASP A 325 21.95 -0.30 -21.37
CA ASP A 325 22.00 0.82 -20.43
C ASP A 325 21.14 0.53 -19.17
N THR A 326 20.98 -0.76 -18.82
CA THR A 326 20.09 -1.21 -17.76
C THR A 326 20.82 -1.23 -16.43
N ASP A 327 20.86 -0.11 -15.74
CA ASP A 327 21.28 -0.06 -14.33
C ASP A 327 20.09 -0.31 -13.40
N VAL A 328 20.00 -1.54 -12.86
CA VAL A 328 18.90 -1.96 -11.99
C VAL A 328 18.83 -1.21 -10.65
N PHE A 329 19.86 -0.43 -10.32
CA PHE A 329 19.89 0.39 -9.11
C PHE A 329 19.37 1.82 -9.35
N ASN A 330 19.14 2.21 -10.61
CA ASN A 330 18.54 3.49 -10.91
C ASN A 330 17.04 3.46 -10.61
N VAL A 331 16.61 4.31 -9.70
CA VAL A 331 15.22 4.53 -9.35
C VAL A 331 14.78 5.85 -9.93
N LYS A 332 13.67 5.85 -10.62
CA LYS A 332 13.06 7.06 -11.19
C LYS A 332 11.56 6.92 -11.23
N HIS A 333 10.85 8.00 -10.98
CA HIS A 333 9.45 8.09 -11.35
C HIS A 333 9.07 9.48 -11.85
N ILE A 334 8.06 9.48 -12.70
CA ILE A 334 7.41 10.67 -13.22
C ILE A 334 5.93 10.46 -12.97
N ARG A 335 5.29 11.37 -12.27
CA ARG A 335 3.87 11.28 -11.99
C ARG A 335 3.18 12.63 -12.17
N ALA A 336 1.94 12.56 -12.60
CA ALA A 336 1.07 13.72 -12.73
C ALA A 336 -0.37 13.34 -12.42
N GLU A 337 -1.10 14.24 -11.78
CA GLU A 337 -2.53 14.10 -11.55
C GLU A 337 -3.20 15.46 -11.69
N GLY A 338 -4.38 15.49 -12.33
CA GLY A 338 -5.21 16.67 -12.45
C GLY A 338 -6.66 16.38 -12.10
N SER A 339 -7.31 17.33 -11.42
CA SER A 339 -8.72 17.21 -11.06
C SER A 339 -9.48 18.50 -11.36
N LEU A 340 -10.69 18.35 -11.89
CA LEU A 340 -11.65 19.42 -12.11
C LEU A 340 -12.86 19.20 -11.21
N TYR A 341 -13.31 20.26 -10.56
CA TYR A 341 -14.44 20.26 -9.64
C TYR A 341 -15.51 21.21 -10.18
N TRP A 342 -16.73 20.77 -10.20
CA TRP A 342 -17.88 21.56 -10.56
C TRP A 342 -18.95 21.43 -9.48
N ASN A 343 -19.23 22.50 -8.76
CA ASN A 343 -20.34 22.59 -7.82
C ASN A 343 -21.62 22.83 -8.60
N MET A 344 -22.37 21.80 -8.89
CA MET A 344 -23.51 21.83 -9.78
C MET A 344 -24.66 22.67 -9.17
N PRO A 345 -25.32 23.55 -9.94
CA PRO A 345 -26.42 24.36 -9.43
C PRO A 345 -27.74 23.56 -9.35
N ILE A 346 -27.67 22.40 -8.69
CA ILE A 346 -28.81 21.50 -8.47
C ILE A 346 -29.03 21.43 -6.96
N GLU A 347 -30.20 21.83 -6.52
CA GLU A 347 -30.62 21.69 -5.13
C GLU A 347 -31.77 20.69 -5.05
N SER A 348 -31.64 19.72 -4.14
CA SER A 348 -32.65 18.71 -3.91
C SER A 348 -32.55 18.23 -2.46
N GLU A 349 -33.71 18.07 -1.84
CA GLU A 349 -33.77 17.49 -0.49
C GLU A 349 -33.19 16.07 -0.48
N PHE A 350 -33.39 15.32 -1.55
CA PHE A 350 -32.78 13.97 -1.70
C PHE A 350 -31.26 14.02 -1.65
N LEU A 351 -30.63 15.05 -2.25
CA LEU A 351 -29.19 15.21 -2.26
C LEU A 351 -28.66 15.84 -0.96
N GLY A 352 -29.53 16.52 -0.21
CA GLY A 352 -29.16 17.23 1.03
C GLY A 352 -28.36 18.51 0.80
N GLY A 353 -28.23 18.98 -0.45
CA GLY A 353 -27.50 20.17 -0.86
C GLY A 353 -26.96 20.07 -2.28
N ARG A 354 -26.20 21.08 -2.70
CA ARG A 354 -25.59 21.12 -4.04
C ARG A 354 -24.51 20.05 -4.17
N PRO A 355 -24.54 19.22 -5.23
CA PRO A 355 -23.50 18.20 -5.45
C PRO A 355 -22.28 18.77 -6.16
N ASP A 356 -21.14 18.12 -5.96
CA ASP A 356 -19.95 18.28 -6.77
C ASP A 356 -19.82 17.15 -7.79
N LEU A 357 -19.55 17.51 -9.04
CA LEU A 357 -18.96 16.59 -10.00
C LEU A 357 -17.45 16.80 -10.03
N ILE A 358 -16.70 15.73 -9.79
CA ILE A 358 -15.23 15.78 -9.74
C ILE A 358 -14.71 14.80 -10.80
N LEU A 359 -13.89 15.31 -11.71
CA LEU A 359 -13.23 14.52 -12.73
C LEU A 359 -11.73 14.52 -12.45
N THR A 360 -11.12 13.34 -12.35
CA THR A 360 -9.70 13.19 -12.09
C THR A 360 -9.05 12.28 -13.15
N TYR A 361 -7.87 12.66 -13.59
CA TYR A 361 -6.98 11.85 -14.40
C TYR A 361 -5.58 11.88 -13.80
N GLY A 362 -4.95 10.73 -13.71
CA GLY A 362 -3.60 10.61 -13.20
C GLY A 362 -2.80 9.52 -13.89
N GLN A 363 -1.50 9.72 -13.96
CA GLN A 363 -0.55 8.76 -14.52
C GLN A 363 0.78 8.82 -13.79
N SER A 364 1.40 7.65 -13.63
CA SER A 364 2.78 7.52 -13.18
C SER A 364 3.57 6.54 -14.05
N ASN A 365 4.85 6.86 -14.28
CA ASN A 365 5.82 5.98 -14.92
C ASN A 365 6.96 5.73 -13.94
N ASN A 366 7.36 4.47 -13.77
CA ASN A 366 8.23 4.04 -12.70
C ASN A 366 9.38 3.17 -13.17
N TRP A 367 10.56 3.34 -12.54
CA TRP A 367 11.77 2.55 -12.75
C TRP A 367 12.40 2.24 -11.38
N GLY A 368 12.96 1.04 -11.23
CA GLY A 368 13.64 0.63 -10.00
C GLY A 368 13.56 -0.86 -9.75
N ALA A 369 14.18 -1.34 -8.69
CA ALA A 369 14.14 -2.74 -8.29
C ALA A 369 13.10 -2.98 -7.20
N GLY A 370 12.01 -3.66 -7.52
CA GLY A 370 10.95 -4.05 -6.61
C GLY A 370 11.09 -5.47 -6.08
N PRO A 371 10.98 -5.73 -4.77
CA PRO A 371 10.97 -7.09 -4.23
C PRO A 371 9.68 -7.81 -4.62
N THR A 372 9.79 -9.12 -4.82
CA THR A 372 8.66 -10.02 -5.02
C THR A 372 8.80 -11.24 -4.11
N ASN A 373 7.78 -12.09 -4.05
CA ASN A 373 7.87 -13.35 -3.31
C ASN A 373 8.84 -14.37 -3.95
N ALA A 374 9.26 -14.14 -5.18
CA ALA A 374 10.14 -15.04 -5.93
C ALA A 374 11.49 -14.42 -6.30
N GLY A 375 11.84 -13.28 -5.72
CA GLY A 375 13.04 -12.52 -6.04
C GLY A 375 12.75 -11.03 -6.23
N ARG A 376 13.50 -10.37 -7.10
CA ARG A 376 13.30 -8.95 -7.43
C ARG A 376 13.03 -8.77 -8.91
N ASN A 377 12.10 -7.90 -9.20
CA ASN A 377 11.88 -7.43 -10.56
C ASN A 377 12.62 -6.11 -10.77
N TYR A 378 13.27 -5.95 -11.89
CA TYR A 378 13.63 -4.63 -12.37
C TYR A 378 12.43 -4.03 -13.10
N ILE A 379 11.82 -3.06 -12.46
CA ILE A 379 10.74 -2.25 -13.02
C ILE A 379 11.37 -1.30 -14.03
N ASN A 380 10.93 -1.36 -15.28
CA ASN A 380 11.49 -0.54 -16.36
C ASN A 380 10.38 0.10 -17.18
N ASN A 381 10.09 1.35 -16.86
CA ASN A 381 9.01 2.13 -17.47
C ASN A 381 7.62 1.53 -17.22
N TRP A 382 7.35 1.09 -15.99
CA TRP A 382 6.01 0.63 -15.64
C TRP A 382 5.07 1.82 -15.50
N LEU A 383 4.08 1.86 -16.35
CA LEU A 383 3.03 2.86 -16.34
C LEU A 383 1.87 2.36 -15.48
N PHE A 384 1.39 3.22 -14.59
CA PHE A 384 0.10 3.09 -13.92
C PHE A 384 -0.74 4.32 -14.24
N GLY A 385 -2.00 4.14 -14.60
CA GLY A 385 -2.92 5.21 -14.95
C GLY A 385 -4.27 5.05 -14.28
N ILE A 386 -4.95 6.18 -14.08
CA ILE A 386 -6.33 6.24 -13.56
C ILE A 386 -7.13 7.32 -14.28
N TRP A 387 -8.42 7.08 -14.40
CA TRP A 387 -9.41 8.15 -14.52
C TRP A 387 -10.56 7.87 -13.53
N GLN A 388 -11.17 8.93 -13.03
CA GLN A 388 -12.25 8.86 -12.05
C GLN A 388 -13.26 9.98 -12.30
N ALA A 389 -14.54 9.64 -12.20
CA ALA A 389 -15.65 10.59 -12.11
C ALA A 389 -16.40 10.34 -10.80
N LYS A 390 -16.53 11.38 -9.98
CA LYS A 390 -17.26 11.34 -8.70
C LYS A 390 -18.38 12.37 -8.70
N PHE A 391 -19.53 11.95 -8.22
CA PHE A 391 -20.65 12.80 -7.84
C PHE A 391 -20.78 12.74 -6.32
N VAL A 392 -20.64 13.88 -5.67
CA VAL A 392 -20.58 13.94 -4.21
C VAL A 392 -21.57 14.99 -3.71
N SER A 393 -22.56 14.58 -2.95
CA SER A 393 -23.44 15.45 -2.21
C SER A 393 -23.47 15.06 -0.72
N PRO A 394 -24.12 15.82 0.17
CA PRO A 394 -24.23 15.45 1.57
C PRO A 394 -24.89 14.09 1.81
N ARG A 395 -25.81 13.64 0.93
CA ARG A 395 -26.54 12.37 1.11
C ARG A 395 -26.21 11.31 0.05
N LEU A 396 -25.80 11.71 -1.15
CA LEU A 396 -25.50 10.77 -2.25
C LEU A 396 -24.05 10.88 -2.67
N PHE A 397 -23.38 9.76 -2.66
CA PHE A 397 -22.06 9.58 -3.25
C PHE A 397 -22.18 8.58 -4.39
N ALA A 398 -21.67 8.91 -5.56
CA ALA A 398 -21.53 7.96 -6.66
C ALA A 398 -20.17 8.17 -7.33
N GLN A 399 -19.54 7.08 -7.77
CA GLN A 399 -18.31 7.16 -8.53
C GLN A 399 -18.19 6.04 -9.54
N VAL A 400 -17.44 6.32 -10.58
CA VAL A 400 -16.91 5.33 -11.51
C VAL A 400 -15.45 5.68 -11.77
N TYR A 401 -14.59 4.68 -11.75
CA TYR A 401 -13.17 4.86 -12.11
C TYR A 401 -12.60 3.62 -12.74
N ASN A 402 -11.59 3.82 -13.55
CA ASN A 402 -10.79 2.75 -14.12
C ASN A 402 -9.32 2.97 -13.78
N SER A 403 -8.65 1.91 -13.38
CA SER A 403 -7.20 1.86 -13.25
C SER A 403 -6.62 0.86 -14.25
N TRP A 404 -5.47 1.18 -14.81
CA TRP A 404 -4.77 0.30 -15.73
C TRP A 404 -3.28 0.39 -15.52
N ASN A 405 -2.58 -0.65 -15.94
CA ASN A 405 -1.14 -0.68 -15.89
C ASN A 405 -0.53 -1.20 -17.21
N ASN A 406 0.74 -0.90 -17.39
CA ASN A 406 1.57 -1.45 -18.44
C ASN A 406 2.99 -1.62 -17.90
N SER A 407 3.42 -2.86 -17.75
CA SER A 407 4.72 -3.18 -17.14
C SER A 407 5.93 -2.70 -17.95
N GLY A 408 5.75 -2.16 -19.13
CA GLY A 408 6.82 -1.67 -20.00
C GLY A 408 7.84 -2.77 -20.32
N ASN A 409 9.11 -2.52 -19.99
CA ASN A 409 10.21 -3.45 -20.20
C ASN A 409 10.66 -4.16 -18.92
N THR A 410 9.75 -4.38 -17.98
CA THR A 410 10.00 -5.01 -16.68
C THR A 410 10.38 -6.48 -16.80
N PHE A 411 11.31 -6.93 -15.99
CA PHE A 411 11.75 -8.33 -15.96
C PHE A 411 12.21 -8.76 -14.57
N PRO A 412 12.07 -10.06 -14.22
CA PRO A 412 12.65 -10.63 -13.01
C PRO A 412 14.18 -10.74 -13.16
N ILE A 413 14.91 -10.11 -12.22
CA ILE A 413 16.39 -10.04 -12.26
C ILE A 413 17.02 -11.44 -12.26
N GLN A 414 16.47 -12.35 -11.43
CA GLN A 414 16.97 -13.72 -11.33
C GLN A 414 16.76 -14.53 -12.62
N ASN A 415 15.65 -14.29 -13.32
CA ASN A 415 15.37 -15.02 -14.56
C ASN A 415 16.38 -14.73 -15.65
N VAL A 416 16.85 -13.50 -15.77
CA VAL A 416 17.93 -13.16 -16.73
C VAL A 416 19.18 -13.99 -16.47
N THR A 417 19.59 -14.09 -15.21
CA THR A 417 20.74 -14.89 -14.82
C THR A 417 20.51 -16.38 -15.03
N ASN A 418 19.33 -16.86 -14.71
CA ASN A 418 18.96 -18.27 -14.95
C ASN A 418 18.97 -18.62 -16.44
N ILE A 419 18.49 -17.72 -17.29
CA ILE A 419 18.54 -17.89 -18.75
C ILE A 419 20.00 -17.91 -19.24
N MET A 420 20.80 -16.96 -18.82
CA MET A 420 22.23 -16.88 -19.21
C MET A 420 23.04 -18.08 -18.74
N ASN A 421 22.70 -18.65 -17.58
CA ASN A 421 23.37 -19.86 -17.05
C ASN A 421 22.78 -21.14 -17.63
N GLY A 422 21.78 -21.06 -18.51
CA GLY A 422 21.09 -22.22 -19.03
C GLY A 422 20.22 -22.96 -18.00
N ASN A 423 19.95 -22.37 -16.84
CA ASN A 423 19.08 -22.96 -15.81
C ASN A 423 17.61 -22.99 -16.22
N ILE A 424 17.20 -22.01 -17.03
CA ILE A 424 15.89 -21.94 -17.66
C ILE A 424 16.15 -22.00 -19.16
N VAL A 425 15.72 -23.06 -19.79
CA VAL A 425 15.56 -23.08 -21.26
C VAL A 425 14.18 -22.46 -21.52
N PRO A 426 14.13 -21.31 -22.14
CA PRO A 426 12.86 -20.74 -22.52
C PRO A 426 12.16 -21.69 -23.47
N VAL A 427 11.05 -22.28 -23.00
CA VAL A 427 10.23 -23.11 -23.91
C VAL A 427 9.65 -22.17 -24.95
N PRO A 428 9.86 -22.43 -26.26
CA PRO A 428 9.48 -21.52 -27.33
C PRO A 428 8.02 -21.09 -27.35
N THR A 429 7.17 -21.77 -26.57
CA THR A 429 5.73 -21.62 -26.55
C THR A 429 5.18 -20.82 -25.37
N LEU A 430 6.00 -20.58 -24.33
CA LEU A 430 5.55 -19.95 -23.08
C LEU A 430 5.91 -18.46 -22.96
N PHE A 431 6.94 -18.02 -23.66
CA PHE A 431 7.43 -16.65 -23.55
C PHE A 431 7.52 -16.01 -24.95
N GLY A 432 6.52 -15.25 -25.30
CA GLY A 432 6.38 -14.48 -26.55
C GLY A 432 7.61 -14.38 -27.47
N PRO A 433 8.57 -13.46 -27.22
CA PRO A 433 9.75 -13.25 -28.07
C PRO A 433 10.75 -14.42 -28.14
N LEU A 434 10.65 -15.41 -27.25
CA LEU A 434 11.51 -16.59 -27.24
C LEU A 434 10.99 -17.76 -28.07
N ARG A 435 9.98 -17.52 -28.90
CA ARG A 435 9.54 -18.46 -29.93
C ARG A 435 10.62 -18.76 -30.99
N ASP A 436 11.73 -18.04 -30.91
CA ASP A 436 12.84 -18.22 -31.84
C ASP A 436 13.71 -19.43 -31.42
N ALA A 437 13.60 -20.52 -32.15
CA ALA A 437 14.40 -21.73 -31.94
C ALA A 437 15.92 -21.45 -31.93
N ALA A 438 16.38 -20.42 -32.62
CA ALA A 438 17.76 -19.99 -32.60
C ALA A 438 18.20 -19.42 -31.25
N ARG A 439 17.31 -18.72 -30.51
CA ARG A 439 17.60 -18.26 -29.14
C ARG A 439 17.67 -19.41 -28.16
N VAL A 440 16.79 -20.40 -28.27
CA VAL A 440 16.88 -21.64 -27.48
C VAL A 440 18.22 -22.32 -27.68
N GLY A 441 18.67 -22.45 -28.90
CA GLY A 441 20.01 -22.98 -29.20
C GLY A 441 21.12 -22.19 -28.50
N ARG A 442 21.09 -20.86 -28.56
CA ARG A 442 22.08 -19.99 -27.89
C ARG A 442 22.07 -20.07 -26.37
N VAL A 443 20.92 -20.36 -25.73
CA VAL A 443 20.89 -20.64 -24.30
C VAL A 443 21.56 -21.97 -24.00
N LEU A 444 21.28 -23.00 -24.76
CA LEU A 444 21.82 -24.34 -24.57
C LEU A 444 23.33 -24.43 -24.80
N ASP A 445 23.86 -23.66 -25.72
CA ASP A 445 25.30 -23.61 -26.02
C ASP A 445 26.05 -22.51 -25.26
N GLY A 446 25.34 -21.70 -24.46
CA GLY A 446 25.92 -20.64 -23.63
C GLY A 446 26.33 -19.39 -24.41
N THR A 447 25.86 -19.20 -25.64
CA THR A 447 26.19 -18.06 -26.48
C THR A 447 25.15 -16.92 -26.41
N ILE A 448 24.08 -17.06 -25.61
CA ILE A 448 23.06 -16.02 -25.43
C ILE A 448 23.66 -14.76 -24.82
N THR A 449 23.33 -13.61 -25.36
CA THR A 449 23.77 -12.32 -24.82
C THR A 449 22.89 -11.87 -23.66
N ALA A 450 23.40 -10.93 -22.84
CA ALA A 450 22.64 -10.33 -21.74
C ALA A 450 21.36 -9.62 -22.22
N ASP A 451 21.43 -8.91 -23.36
CA ASP A 451 20.29 -8.21 -23.93
C ASP A 451 19.21 -9.19 -24.40
N GLU A 452 19.60 -10.30 -25.01
CA GLU A 452 18.68 -11.36 -25.40
C GLU A 452 18.03 -12.03 -24.18
N ALA A 453 18.80 -12.26 -23.13
CA ALA A 453 18.30 -12.84 -21.88
C ALA A 453 17.34 -11.87 -21.17
N ILE A 454 17.62 -10.56 -21.16
CA ILE A 454 16.71 -9.54 -20.63
C ILE A 454 15.39 -9.54 -21.41
N GLN A 455 15.46 -9.51 -22.73
CA GLN A 455 14.26 -9.55 -23.56
C GLN A 455 13.46 -10.84 -23.36
N ALA A 456 14.15 -11.93 -23.17
CA ALA A 456 13.58 -13.21 -22.86
C ALA A 456 12.89 -13.31 -21.50
N ALA A 457 13.41 -12.60 -20.54
CA ALA A 457 12.87 -12.57 -19.17
C ALA A 457 11.72 -11.55 -18.99
N ARG A 458 11.47 -10.68 -19.96
CA ARG A 458 10.40 -9.67 -19.86
C ARG A 458 9.03 -10.31 -19.74
N PHE A 459 8.19 -9.68 -18.94
CA PHE A 459 6.78 -10.04 -18.84
C PHE A 459 5.88 -8.82 -19.12
N ALA A 460 4.71 -9.09 -19.65
CA ALA A 460 3.69 -8.08 -19.93
C ALA A 460 2.60 -8.13 -18.87
N GLU A 461 2.36 -7.02 -18.20
CA GLU A 461 1.23 -6.80 -17.31
C GLU A 461 0.44 -5.61 -17.84
N LEU A 462 -0.69 -5.90 -18.47
CA LEU A 462 -1.52 -4.94 -19.19
C LEU A 462 -2.96 -4.90 -18.66
N SER A 463 -3.17 -5.38 -17.45
CA SER A 463 -4.48 -5.52 -16.83
C SER A 463 -5.12 -4.17 -16.51
N SER A 464 -6.44 -4.15 -16.47
CA SER A 464 -7.22 -3.00 -16.04
C SER A 464 -8.33 -3.41 -15.09
N ARG A 465 -8.83 -2.47 -14.31
CA ARG A 465 -9.93 -2.65 -13.37
C ARG A 465 -10.89 -1.48 -13.44
N LEU A 466 -12.14 -1.78 -13.73
CA LEU A 466 -13.25 -0.85 -13.62
C LEU A 466 -13.95 -1.01 -12.27
N ASN A 467 -14.24 0.09 -11.59
CA ASN A 467 -15.05 0.11 -10.39
C ASN A 467 -16.18 1.12 -10.55
N ALA A 468 -17.35 0.76 -10.04
CA ALA A 468 -18.49 1.65 -9.90
C ALA A 468 -19.07 1.49 -8.49
N GLU A 469 -19.48 2.60 -7.90
CA GLU A 469 -20.01 2.62 -6.55
C GLU A 469 -21.08 3.68 -6.43
N ILE A 470 -22.15 3.36 -5.69
CA ILE A 470 -23.17 4.31 -5.27
C ILE A 470 -23.49 4.09 -3.79
N GLN A 471 -23.58 5.18 -3.04
CA GLN A 471 -23.96 5.16 -1.62
C GLN A 471 -24.96 6.27 -1.34
N TYR A 472 -25.94 5.93 -0.52
CA TYR A 472 -26.89 6.88 0.02
C TYR A 472 -26.83 6.84 1.53
N ASN A 473 -26.70 8.00 2.15
CA ASN A 473 -26.72 8.17 3.59
C ASN A 473 -27.84 9.12 4.00
N ASN A 474 -28.49 8.83 5.11
CA ASN A 474 -29.53 9.70 5.67
C ASN A 474 -29.70 9.45 7.17
N LYS A 475 -30.57 10.24 7.79
CA LYS A 475 -30.96 10.16 9.20
C LYS A 475 -32.43 9.85 9.34
N ILE A 476 -32.77 9.08 10.39
CA ILE A 476 -34.14 8.89 10.86
C ILE A 476 -34.20 9.45 12.28
N GLY A 477 -34.93 10.55 12.42
CA GLY A 477 -34.84 11.35 13.64
C GLY A 477 -33.45 11.97 13.84
N ASP A 478 -33.07 12.25 15.08
CA ASP A 478 -31.78 12.92 15.40
C ASP A 478 -30.68 11.91 15.77
N ASN A 479 -31.03 10.69 16.07
CA ASN A 479 -30.15 9.70 16.70
C ASN A 479 -29.86 8.44 15.88
N PHE A 480 -30.49 8.26 14.72
CA PHE A 480 -30.26 7.09 13.89
C PHE A 480 -29.77 7.49 12.48
N ASN A 481 -28.54 7.16 12.15
CA ASN A 481 -27.96 7.38 10.84
C ASN A 481 -27.79 6.05 10.12
N PHE A 482 -28.00 6.03 8.81
CA PHE A 482 -27.72 4.83 8.02
C PHE A 482 -27.04 5.15 6.69
N VAL A 483 -26.31 4.18 6.17
CA VAL A 483 -25.68 4.17 4.86
C VAL A 483 -26.06 2.89 4.13
N ILE A 484 -26.47 3.01 2.90
CA ILE A 484 -26.69 1.87 1.98
C ILE A 484 -25.77 2.08 0.78
N GLY A 485 -25.07 1.04 0.37
CA GLY A 485 -24.14 1.10 -0.75
C GLY A 485 -24.20 -0.11 -1.66
N LEU A 486 -23.96 0.13 -2.95
CA LEU A 486 -23.76 -0.90 -3.96
C LEU A 486 -22.44 -0.65 -4.68
N THR A 487 -21.74 -1.71 -4.98
CA THR A 487 -20.45 -1.67 -5.68
C THR A 487 -20.41 -2.71 -6.80
N TYR A 488 -19.73 -2.35 -7.86
CA TYR A 488 -19.39 -3.25 -8.96
C TYR A 488 -17.92 -3.13 -9.30
N GLN A 489 -17.24 -4.24 -9.51
CA GLN A 489 -15.85 -4.32 -9.95
C GLN A 489 -15.76 -5.29 -11.12
N ALA A 490 -14.95 -4.93 -12.11
CA ALA A 490 -14.60 -5.80 -13.22
C ALA A 490 -13.07 -5.77 -13.43
N ASP A 491 -12.42 -6.90 -13.23
CA ASP A 491 -11.01 -7.11 -13.50
C ASP A 491 -10.82 -7.68 -14.90
N ASN A 492 -10.02 -7.02 -15.73
CA ASN A 492 -9.67 -7.46 -17.08
C ASN A 492 -8.18 -7.82 -17.11
N PRO A 493 -7.82 -9.06 -16.72
CA PRO A 493 -6.44 -9.49 -16.69
C PRO A 493 -5.87 -9.66 -18.10
N LYS A 494 -4.65 -9.15 -18.32
CA LYS A 494 -3.98 -9.28 -19.60
C LYS A 494 -2.46 -9.33 -19.43
N SER A 495 -1.82 -10.42 -19.87
CA SER A 495 -0.36 -10.59 -19.77
C SER A 495 0.31 -11.04 -21.06
N GLU A 496 -0.42 -11.13 -22.16
CA GLU A 496 0.08 -11.62 -23.45
C GLU A 496 0.78 -12.99 -23.34
N GLY A 497 0.28 -13.86 -22.43
CA GLY A 497 0.81 -15.19 -22.19
C GLY A 497 2.21 -15.22 -21.56
N THR A 498 2.68 -14.11 -20.98
CA THR A 498 4.03 -14.06 -20.43
C THR A 498 4.13 -14.57 -18.99
N TYR A 499 3.09 -14.39 -18.15
CA TYR A 499 3.12 -14.87 -16.76
C TYR A 499 1.72 -15.18 -16.19
N LEU A 500 0.64 -14.74 -16.80
CA LEU A 500 -0.71 -15.16 -16.45
C LEU A 500 -1.23 -16.12 -17.51
N GLY A 501 -1.75 -17.24 -17.05
CA GLY A 501 -2.42 -18.21 -17.90
C GLY A 501 -3.43 -18.98 -17.06
N ASP A 502 -4.60 -19.24 -17.60
CA ASP A 502 -5.48 -20.17 -16.93
C ASP A 502 -4.99 -21.60 -17.14
N ASN A 503 -5.39 -22.49 -16.25
CA ASN A 503 -5.01 -23.90 -16.31
C ASN A 503 -5.54 -24.60 -17.58
N ILE A 504 -6.41 -23.96 -18.35
CA ILE A 504 -6.87 -24.40 -19.68
C ILE A 504 -5.72 -24.43 -20.68
N ALA A 505 -4.69 -23.64 -20.50
CA ALA A 505 -3.46 -23.74 -21.30
C ALA A 505 -2.83 -25.15 -21.23
N PHE A 506 -3.07 -25.90 -20.15
CA PHE A 506 -2.70 -27.29 -20.01
C PHE A 506 -3.71 -28.27 -20.61
N ARG A 507 -4.90 -27.79 -20.99
CA ARG A 507 -6.00 -28.61 -21.50
C ARG A 507 -5.98 -28.85 -23.01
N GLY A 508 -5.02 -28.29 -23.74
CA GLY A 508 -4.89 -28.54 -25.16
C GLY A 508 -4.66 -30.03 -25.45
N ASP A 509 -5.54 -30.64 -26.22
CA ASP A 509 -5.55 -31.96 -26.87
C ASP A 509 -4.76 -33.13 -26.25
N GLY A 510 -4.43 -33.10 -24.95
CA GLY A 510 -3.59 -34.09 -24.28
C GLY A 510 -2.11 -34.04 -24.72
N SER A 511 -1.76 -33.15 -25.61
CA SER A 511 -0.38 -32.91 -26.02
C SER A 511 0.18 -31.78 -25.21
N THR A 512 0.65 -32.10 -24.05
CA THR A 512 1.64 -31.46 -23.22
C THR A 512 1.92 -30.00 -23.45
N ALA A 513 1.55 -29.21 -22.48
CA ALA A 513 2.06 -27.84 -22.33
C ALA A 513 3.61 -27.77 -22.35
N LEU A 514 4.32 -28.85 -22.11
CA LEU A 514 5.76 -28.88 -21.94
C LEU A 514 6.51 -29.84 -22.86
N GLY A 515 5.82 -30.68 -23.62
CA GLY A 515 6.50 -31.71 -24.43
C GLY A 515 6.28 -31.62 -25.93
N THR A 516 5.19 -31.07 -26.40
CA THR A 516 4.86 -31.04 -27.83
C THR A 516 4.54 -29.65 -28.39
N GLY A 517 4.79 -28.62 -27.63
CA GLY A 517 4.98 -27.31 -28.20
C GLY A 517 3.72 -26.56 -28.61
N ARG A 518 2.57 -26.88 -28.11
CA ARG A 518 1.40 -26.06 -28.38
C ARG A 518 0.69 -25.57 -27.13
N LEU A 519 1.35 -24.68 -26.40
CA LEU A 519 0.61 -23.61 -25.77
C LEU A 519 0.14 -22.72 -26.92
N LEU A 520 -1.16 -22.60 -27.05
CA LEU A 520 -1.74 -21.73 -28.04
C LEU A 520 -1.16 -20.33 -27.80
N PRO A 521 -0.73 -19.62 -28.86
CA PRO A 521 -0.22 -18.24 -28.73
C PRO A 521 -1.19 -17.28 -28.06
N GLU A 522 -2.38 -17.69 -27.81
CA GLU A 522 -3.54 -16.99 -27.30
C GLU A 522 -3.97 -17.53 -25.94
N SER A 523 -3.21 -18.41 -25.31
CA SER A 523 -3.52 -18.99 -24.00
C SER A 523 -3.20 -18.02 -22.88
N TYR A 524 -3.95 -17.00 -22.88
CA TYR A 524 -4.12 -16.06 -21.79
C TYR A 524 -5.17 -16.62 -20.84
N ILE A 525 -5.59 -15.83 -19.92
CA ILE A 525 -6.75 -16.15 -19.10
C ILE A 525 -7.95 -16.23 -20.03
N SER A 526 -8.64 -17.36 -20.07
CA SER A 526 -9.82 -17.58 -20.93
C SER A 526 -11.02 -16.73 -20.51
N ILE A 527 -11.02 -16.23 -19.29
CA ILE A 527 -12.05 -15.38 -18.73
C ILE A 527 -11.68 -13.92 -19.04
N PRO A 528 -12.41 -13.24 -19.94
CA PRO A 528 -12.05 -11.89 -20.37
C PRO A 528 -12.25 -10.85 -19.28
N SER A 529 -13.16 -11.10 -18.34
CA SER A 529 -13.45 -10.23 -17.19
C SER A 529 -13.89 -11.05 -16.00
N ILE A 530 -13.37 -10.68 -14.82
CA ILE A 530 -13.75 -11.28 -13.54
C ILE A 530 -14.55 -10.23 -12.79
N ASN A 531 -15.81 -10.55 -12.48
CA ASN A 531 -16.72 -9.58 -11.91
C ASN A 531 -16.99 -9.85 -10.44
N GLN A 532 -17.25 -8.76 -9.72
CA GLN A 532 -17.70 -8.78 -8.34
C GLN A 532 -18.79 -7.72 -8.15
N ILE A 533 -19.89 -8.11 -7.51
CA ILE A 533 -20.96 -7.21 -7.09
C ILE A 533 -21.07 -7.28 -5.58
N GLY A 534 -21.17 -6.13 -4.91
CA GLY A 534 -21.30 -6.03 -3.47
C GLY A 534 -22.42 -5.10 -3.04
N GLY A 535 -23.08 -5.46 -1.95
CA GLY A 535 -24.07 -4.62 -1.26
C GLY A 535 -23.71 -4.45 0.20
N ALA A 536 -23.81 -3.23 0.72
CA ALA A 536 -23.48 -2.90 2.11
C ALA A 536 -24.60 -2.08 2.76
N PHE A 537 -24.80 -2.33 4.03
CA PHE A 537 -25.65 -1.54 4.91
C PHE A 537 -24.90 -1.27 6.20
N GLN A 538 -24.95 -0.03 6.67
CA GLN A 538 -24.43 0.39 7.98
C GLN A 538 -25.46 1.26 8.67
N PHE A 539 -25.48 1.19 9.99
CA PHE A 539 -26.17 2.17 10.83
C PHE A 539 -25.30 2.57 12.03
N ASP A 540 -25.55 3.80 12.51
CA ASP A 540 -25.08 4.32 13.78
C ASP A 540 -26.30 4.81 14.56
N TRP A 541 -26.47 4.29 15.76
CA TRP A 541 -27.58 4.64 16.63
C TRP A 541 -27.09 5.17 17.95
N ASP A 542 -27.31 6.47 18.19
CA ASP A 542 -27.12 7.08 19.50
C ASP A 542 -28.30 6.68 20.41
N ILE A 543 -28.12 5.58 21.18
CA ILE A 543 -29.16 5.06 22.09
C ILE A 543 -29.41 6.06 23.20
N THR A 544 -28.33 6.63 23.76
CA THR A 544 -28.32 7.77 24.70
C THR A 544 -27.23 8.75 24.27
N SER A 545 -27.05 9.83 25.00
CA SER A 545 -25.93 10.77 24.83
C SER A 545 -24.56 10.11 24.99
N GLU A 546 -24.48 9.07 25.83
CA GLU A 546 -23.23 8.36 26.15
C GLU A 546 -23.04 7.08 25.33
N PHE A 547 -24.13 6.39 24.97
CA PHE A 547 -24.08 5.09 24.30
C PHE A 547 -24.42 5.19 22.81
N ARG A 548 -23.50 4.73 21.97
CA ARG A 548 -23.70 4.57 20.54
C ARG A 548 -23.53 3.11 20.13
N LEU A 549 -24.48 2.57 19.42
CA LEU A 549 -24.43 1.26 18.76
C LEU A 549 -24.17 1.44 17.27
N ILE A 550 -23.25 0.64 16.73
CA ILE A 550 -22.92 0.62 15.31
C ILE A 550 -23.09 -0.80 14.80
N GLY A 551 -23.75 -0.93 13.67
CA GLY A 551 -23.89 -2.19 12.95
C GLY A 551 -23.59 -2.00 11.48
N ALA A 552 -22.91 -2.97 10.88
CA ALA A 552 -22.72 -3.01 9.43
C ALA A 552 -22.74 -4.46 8.93
N ALA A 553 -23.19 -4.64 7.72
CA ALA A 553 -23.15 -5.92 7.02
C ALA A 553 -22.91 -5.66 5.54
N ARG A 554 -22.08 -6.49 4.94
CA ARG A 554 -21.82 -6.49 3.50
C ARG A 554 -21.87 -7.90 2.96
N TYR A 555 -22.40 -8.06 1.77
CA TYR A 555 -22.34 -9.27 0.98
C TYR A 555 -21.75 -8.95 -0.39
N ASP A 556 -20.72 -9.70 -0.78
CA ASP A 556 -20.10 -9.65 -2.11
C ASP A 556 -20.26 -10.98 -2.81
N GLN A 557 -20.60 -10.95 -4.08
CA GLN A 557 -20.65 -12.10 -4.98
C GLN A 557 -19.55 -11.93 -6.03
N HIS A 558 -18.66 -12.92 -6.10
CA HIS A 558 -17.55 -12.96 -7.05
C HIS A 558 -17.70 -14.13 -8.01
N ASP A 559 -17.29 -13.96 -9.27
CA ASP A 559 -17.47 -14.95 -10.33
C ASP A 559 -16.79 -16.30 -10.04
N ILE A 560 -15.62 -16.29 -9.37
CA ILE A 560 -14.81 -17.50 -9.20
C ILE A 560 -15.08 -18.19 -7.87
N PHE A 561 -15.02 -17.49 -6.75
CA PHE A 561 -15.13 -18.09 -5.42
C PHE A 561 -16.44 -17.83 -4.68
N GLY A 562 -17.42 -17.19 -5.36
CA GLY A 562 -18.79 -17.08 -4.85
C GLY A 562 -18.99 -15.99 -3.79
N GLY A 563 -19.87 -16.24 -2.85
CA GLY A 563 -20.35 -15.26 -1.89
C GLY A 563 -19.42 -15.07 -0.68
N MET A 564 -19.30 -13.81 -0.23
CA MET A 564 -18.56 -13.43 0.97
C MET A 564 -19.44 -12.53 1.85
N PHE A 565 -19.57 -12.85 3.13
CA PHE A 565 -20.36 -12.07 4.08
C PHE A 565 -19.50 -11.50 5.18
N ALA A 566 -19.50 -10.16 5.33
CA ALA A 566 -18.72 -9.40 6.30
C ALA A 566 -19.64 -8.64 7.27
N PRO A 567 -19.95 -9.16 8.46
CA PRO A 567 -20.62 -8.42 9.51
C PRO A 567 -19.63 -7.57 10.33
N LYS A 568 -20.14 -6.48 10.91
CA LYS A 568 -19.44 -5.65 11.91
C LYS A 568 -20.43 -5.16 12.95
N ALA A 569 -20.02 -5.15 14.21
CA ALA A 569 -20.77 -4.56 15.31
C ALA A 569 -19.83 -3.77 16.20
N GLY A 570 -20.33 -2.71 16.82
CA GLY A 570 -19.55 -1.88 17.72
C GLY A 570 -20.44 -1.20 18.74
N LEU A 571 -19.97 -1.16 19.98
CA LEU A 571 -20.55 -0.38 21.09
C LEU A 571 -19.53 0.65 21.53
N ILE A 572 -19.92 1.91 21.56
CA ILE A 572 -19.11 3.03 22.02
C ILE A 572 -19.78 3.62 23.25
N TYR A 573 -19.01 3.78 24.30
CA TYR A 573 -19.41 4.47 25.52
C TYR A 573 -18.55 5.72 25.71
N LYS A 574 -19.16 6.89 25.60
CA LYS A 574 -18.50 8.18 25.83
C LYS A 574 -18.21 8.37 27.31
N LEU A 575 -16.97 8.64 27.66
CA LEU A 575 -16.48 8.77 29.02
C LEU A 575 -15.64 10.04 29.14
N GLY A 576 -16.26 11.12 29.63
CA GLY A 576 -15.60 12.43 29.69
C GLY A 576 -15.08 12.86 28.32
N ASN A 577 -13.79 13.17 28.25
CA ASN A 577 -13.11 13.59 27.02
C ASN A 577 -12.56 12.40 26.22
N GLY A 578 -13.22 11.25 26.25
CA GLY A 578 -12.83 10.07 25.52
C GLY A 578 -13.97 9.09 25.35
N ALA A 579 -13.67 7.93 24.79
CA ALA A 579 -14.62 6.85 24.60
C ALA A 579 -13.98 5.48 24.82
N LEU A 580 -14.73 4.60 25.47
CA LEU A 580 -14.49 3.16 25.46
C LEU A 580 -15.23 2.56 24.27
N ARG A 581 -14.61 1.60 23.60
CA ARG A 581 -15.24 0.87 22.50
C ARG A 581 -15.05 -0.63 22.66
N ALA A 582 -16.05 -1.38 22.26
CA ALA A 582 -15.98 -2.81 22.04
C ALA A 582 -16.47 -3.09 20.62
N THR A 583 -15.70 -3.81 19.81
CA THR A 583 -16.04 -4.04 18.42
C THR A 583 -15.79 -5.49 18.02
N TYR A 584 -16.61 -5.97 17.12
CA TYR A 584 -16.42 -7.19 16.36
C TYR A 584 -16.45 -6.85 14.87
N GLY A 585 -15.59 -7.46 14.10
CA GLY A 585 -15.60 -7.30 12.64
C GLY A 585 -14.99 -8.49 11.94
N ARG A 586 -15.54 -8.82 10.76
CA ARG A 586 -15.00 -9.82 9.83
C ARG A 586 -14.38 -9.14 8.63
N GLY A 587 -13.16 -9.56 8.29
CA GLY A 587 -12.46 -9.16 7.10
C GLY A 587 -12.20 -10.33 6.17
N PHE A 588 -12.07 -10.03 4.88
CA PHE A 588 -11.70 -10.97 3.83
C PHE A 588 -10.51 -10.49 3.02
N VAL A 589 -9.69 -11.46 2.56
CA VAL A 589 -8.78 -11.26 1.42
C VAL A 589 -9.24 -12.15 0.28
N ALA A 590 -9.57 -11.54 -0.82
CA ALA A 590 -9.85 -12.27 -2.05
C ALA A 590 -8.53 -12.74 -2.68
N PRO A 591 -8.44 -14.00 -3.16
CA PRO A 591 -7.35 -14.42 -4.02
C PRO A 591 -7.21 -13.46 -5.20
N THR A 592 -6.00 -12.98 -5.46
CA THR A 592 -5.75 -12.10 -6.59
C THR A 592 -5.74 -12.87 -7.91
N VAL A 593 -5.86 -12.17 -9.02
CA VAL A 593 -5.66 -12.76 -10.35
C VAL A 593 -4.31 -13.49 -10.42
N LEU A 594 -3.26 -12.91 -9.83
CA LEU A 594 -1.95 -13.55 -9.75
C LEU A 594 -2.00 -14.87 -8.98
N ASN A 595 -2.65 -14.93 -7.83
CA ASN A 595 -2.74 -16.15 -7.04
C ASN A 595 -3.46 -17.27 -7.77
N MET A 596 -4.45 -16.91 -8.58
CA MET A 596 -5.30 -17.86 -9.30
C MET A 596 -4.71 -18.31 -10.64
N PHE A 597 -3.99 -17.41 -11.33
CA PHE A 597 -3.65 -17.61 -12.74
C PHE A 597 -2.18 -17.40 -13.09
N ILE A 598 -1.28 -17.23 -12.12
CA ILE A 598 0.14 -17.18 -12.44
C ILE A 598 0.58 -18.47 -13.12
N PHE A 599 1.38 -18.38 -14.16
CA PHE A 599 2.05 -19.48 -14.79
C PHE A 599 3.46 -19.07 -15.24
N VAL A 600 4.45 -19.48 -14.46
CA VAL A 600 5.86 -19.17 -14.74
C VAL A 600 6.65 -20.46 -14.61
N PRO A 601 7.22 -21.01 -15.71
CA PRO A 601 8.20 -22.08 -15.61
C PRO A 601 9.45 -21.53 -14.92
N ALA A 602 9.87 -22.18 -13.85
CA ALA A 602 10.96 -21.68 -13.03
C ALA A 602 12.30 -22.36 -13.33
N VAL A 603 12.32 -23.67 -13.42
CA VAL A 603 13.56 -24.45 -13.61
C VAL A 603 13.24 -25.80 -14.29
N GLN A 604 14.11 -26.24 -15.20
CA GLN A 604 14.06 -27.61 -15.73
C GLN A 604 14.96 -28.52 -14.90
N ILE A 605 14.43 -29.65 -14.42
CA ILE A 605 15.13 -30.64 -13.64
C ILE A 605 15.05 -31.99 -14.39
N GLY A 606 16.06 -32.32 -15.16
CA GLY A 606 16.02 -33.47 -16.05
C GLY A 606 14.92 -33.34 -17.09
N GLN A 607 13.98 -34.31 -17.13
CA GLN A 607 12.80 -34.24 -18.00
C GLN A 607 11.61 -33.52 -17.38
N ASN A 608 11.70 -33.12 -16.12
CA ASN A 608 10.64 -32.46 -15.37
C ASN A 608 10.85 -30.97 -15.33
N VAL A 609 9.76 -30.22 -15.30
CA VAL A 609 9.78 -28.77 -15.14
C VAL A 609 9.19 -28.43 -13.79
N LEU A 610 9.90 -27.59 -13.05
CA LEU A 610 9.35 -26.90 -11.90
C LEU A 610 8.69 -25.63 -12.40
N SER A 611 7.41 -25.45 -12.11
CA SER A 611 6.63 -24.28 -12.50
C SER A 611 5.95 -23.64 -11.29
N ILE A 612 5.80 -22.33 -11.33
CA ILE A 612 4.90 -21.61 -10.43
C ILE A 612 3.55 -21.53 -11.12
N VAL A 613 2.52 -22.13 -10.53
CA VAL A 613 1.18 -22.25 -11.13
C VAL A 613 0.15 -21.71 -10.17
N GLY A 614 -0.77 -20.89 -10.66
CA GLY A 614 -1.91 -20.37 -9.88
C GLY A 614 -2.89 -21.49 -9.51
N ASN A 615 -3.61 -21.28 -8.41
CA ASN A 615 -4.49 -22.31 -7.87
C ASN A 615 -5.98 -21.91 -7.97
N ALA A 616 -6.48 -21.74 -9.18
CA ALA A 616 -7.90 -21.49 -9.42
C ALA A 616 -8.77 -22.75 -9.32
N GLU A 617 -8.20 -23.94 -9.56
CA GLU A 617 -8.97 -25.19 -9.71
C GLU A 617 -8.59 -26.31 -8.74
N GLY A 618 -7.45 -26.19 -8.05
CA GLY A 618 -6.90 -27.27 -7.20
C GLY A 618 -5.98 -28.24 -7.96
N PHE A 619 -5.29 -29.10 -7.23
CA PHE A 619 -4.32 -30.05 -7.78
C PHE A 619 -4.51 -31.44 -7.20
N THR A 620 -4.24 -32.47 -8.00
CA THR A 620 -4.10 -33.84 -7.54
C THR A 620 -2.66 -34.29 -7.75
N LEU A 621 -2.02 -34.80 -6.69
CA LEU A 621 -0.68 -35.35 -6.73
C LEU A 621 -0.67 -36.82 -7.18
N ALA A 622 0.43 -37.30 -7.68
CA ALA A 622 0.60 -38.69 -8.11
C ALA A 622 0.37 -39.73 -6.97
N ASN A 623 0.55 -39.31 -5.73
CA ASN A 623 0.24 -40.13 -4.54
C ASN A 623 -1.26 -40.09 -4.16
N GLY A 624 -2.12 -39.44 -4.94
CA GLY A 624 -3.55 -39.35 -4.69
C GLY A 624 -3.97 -38.22 -3.75
N ASN A 625 -3.02 -37.45 -3.21
CA ASN A 625 -3.35 -36.29 -2.38
C ASN A 625 -3.97 -35.17 -3.23
N VAL A 626 -5.02 -34.54 -2.70
CA VAL A 626 -5.72 -33.42 -3.34
C VAL A 626 -5.42 -32.14 -2.58
N ILE A 627 -5.03 -31.10 -3.30
CA ILE A 627 -4.87 -29.72 -2.84
C ILE A 627 -6.06 -28.93 -3.34
N ASP A 628 -6.84 -28.36 -2.44
CA ASP A 628 -8.05 -27.63 -2.80
C ASP A 628 -7.72 -26.32 -3.55
N ARG A 629 -8.67 -25.87 -4.38
CA ARG A 629 -8.61 -24.55 -5.00
C ARG A 629 -8.63 -23.44 -3.95
N LEU A 630 -8.10 -22.27 -4.30
CA LEU A 630 -8.09 -21.13 -3.41
C LEU A 630 -9.50 -20.66 -3.02
N ARG A 631 -9.63 -20.33 -1.76
CA ARG A 631 -10.79 -19.69 -1.14
C ARG A 631 -10.35 -18.34 -0.56
N PRO A 632 -11.30 -17.39 -0.36
CA PRO A 632 -11.02 -16.17 0.35
C PRO A 632 -10.51 -16.44 1.77
N GLU A 633 -9.44 -15.76 2.14
CA GLU A 633 -8.94 -15.72 3.51
C GLU A 633 -9.90 -14.93 4.39
N ARG A 634 -10.11 -15.35 5.63
CA ARG A 634 -11.03 -14.71 6.56
C ARG A 634 -10.36 -14.43 7.90
N VAL A 635 -10.65 -13.25 8.47
CA VAL A 635 -10.32 -12.92 9.86
C VAL A 635 -11.56 -12.46 10.60
N ASP A 636 -11.77 -12.99 11.79
CA ASP A 636 -12.72 -12.50 12.77
C ASP A 636 -11.93 -11.82 13.90
N THR A 637 -12.20 -10.54 14.16
CA THR A 637 -11.48 -9.75 15.16
C THR A 637 -12.45 -9.21 16.20
N TYR A 638 -12.11 -9.40 17.47
CA TYR A 638 -12.74 -8.81 18.64
C TYR A 638 -11.77 -7.80 19.26
N GLU A 639 -12.20 -6.59 19.47
CA GLU A 639 -11.35 -5.51 19.99
C GLU A 639 -12.07 -4.74 21.09
N ILE A 640 -11.33 -4.42 22.15
CA ILE A 640 -11.72 -3.43 23.14
C ILE A 640 -10.67 -2.33 23.17
N GLY A 641 -11.09 -1.09 23.37
CA GLY A 641 -10.14 0.02 23.41
C GLY A 641 -10.69 1.25 24.11
N TYR A 642 -9.76 2.09 24.51
CA TYR A 642 -10.02 3.44 25.00
C TYR A 642 -9.28 4.45 24.16
N LYS A 643 -9.94 5.55 23.84
CA LYS A 643 -9.35 6.66 23.13
C LYS A 643 -9.88 7.97 23.68
N GLY A 644 -8.97 8.86 24.08
CA GLY A 644 -9.38 10.16 24.61
C GLY A 644 -8.27 10.89 25.35
N ALA A 645 -8.62 12.07 25.88
CA ALA A 645 -7.76 12.90 26.70
C ALA A 645 -8.30 12.92 28.15
N PRO A 646 -7.89 11.95 29.00
CA PRO A 646 -8.41 11.86 30.36
C PRO A 646 -8.01 13.06 31.23
N VAL A 647 -6.90 13.70 30.92
CA VAL A 647 -6.44 14.96 31.48
C VAL A 647 -5.87 15.85 30.40
N ASP A 648 -5.80 17.15 30.66
CA ASP A 648 -5.19 18.10 29.74
C ASP A 648 -3.77 17.66 29.38
N LYS A 649 -3.39 17.92 28.13
CA LYS A 649 -2.08 17.60 27.54
C LYS A 649 -1.78 16.09 27.34
N LEU A 650 -2.59 15.18 27.88
CA LEU A 650 -2.39 13.73 27.74
C LEU A 650 -3.46 13.12 26.84
N PHE A 651 -3.05 12.56 25.72
CA PHE A 651 -3.93 11.77 24.87
C PHE A 651 -3.50 10.30 24.87
N ILE A 652 -4.46 9.41 25.06
CA ILE A 652 -4.27 7.96 25.12
C ILE A 652 -5.13 7.30 24.05
N ASP A 653 -4.54 6.37 23.31
CA ASP A 653 -5.24 5.50 22.37
C ASP A 653 -4.70 4.08 22.52
N VAL A 654 -5.41 3.24 23.24
CA VAL A 654 -5.02 1.86 23.54
C VAL A 654 -6.13 0.91 23.09
N SER A 655 -5.73 -0.17 22.44
CA SER A 655 -6.63 -1.27 22.10
C SER A 655 -5.97 -2.61 22.35
N ALA A 656 -6.75 -3.55 22.86
CA ALA A 656 -6.41 -4.97 22.90
C ALA A 656 -7.35 -5.72 21.96
N TYR A 657 -6.81 -6.65 21.21
CA TYR A 657 -7.57 -7.40 20.22
C TYR A 657 -7.23 -8.89 20.25
N PHE A 658 -8.23 -9.68 19.94
CA PHE A 658 -8.11 -11.09 19.61
C PHE A 658 -8.60 -11.29 18.17
N GLN A 659 -7.80 -11.98 17.36
CA GLN A 659 -8.18 -12.31 16.00
C GLN A 659 -8.08 -13.82 15.77
N ASN A 660 -9.04 -14.34 15.03
CA ASN A 660 -9.04 -15.70 14.51
C ASN A 660 -9.03 -15.65 12.99
N SER A 661 -7.92 -16.06 12.40
CA SER A 661 -7.70 -16.04 10.96
C SER A 661 -7.70 -17.44 10.42
N VAL A 662 -8.46 -17.68 9.37
CA VAL A 662 -8.62 -19.00 8.75
C VAL A 662 -8.44 -18.90 7.23
N ASP A 663 -8.09 -20.02 6.61
CA ASP A 663 -7.91 -20.15 5.18
C ASP A 663 -6.86 -19.19 4.61
N PHE A 664 -5.73 -18.98 5.32
CA PHE A 664 -4.66 -18.13 4.84
C PHE A 664 -4.21 -18.50 3.45
N ILE A 665 -3.98 -17.48 2.61
CA ILE A 665 -3.33 -17.67 1.33
C ILE A 665 -1.83 -17.63 1.57
N SER A 666 -1.16 -18.76 1.33
CA SER A 666 0.29 -18.91 1.47
C SER A 666 1.05 -18.05 0.45
N PRO A 667 2.33 -17.76 0.68
CA PRO A 667 3.25 -17.54 -0.43
C PRO A 667 3.20 -18.73 -1.40
N ALA A 668 3.71 -18.58 -2.63
CA ALA A 668 3.85 -19.72 -3.52
C ALA A 668 4.78 -20.75 -2.87
N ILE A 669 4.22 -21.89 -2.46
CA ILE A 669 4.93 -22.98 -1.82
C ILE A 669 4.99 -24.21 -2.72
N PRO A 670 6.00 -25.06 -2.61
CA PRO A 670 6.04 -26.32 -3.36
C PRO A 670 4.99 -27.29 -2.88
N LEU A 671 4.33 -27.89 -3.84
CA LEU A 671 3.37 -28.97 -3.62
C LEU A 671 4.04 -30.34 -3.67
N TYR A 672 5.31 -30.42 -3.33
CA TYR A 672 6.10 -31.67 -3.37
C TYR A 672 7.10 -31.71 -2.22
N SER A 673 7.38 -32.89 -1.75
CA SER A 673 8.37 -33.18 -0.71
C SER A 673 9.57 -33.93 -1.30
N GLY A 674 10.34 -33.30 -2.19
CA GLY A 674 11.43 -33.91 -2.92
C GLY A 674 11.10 -34.17 -4.40
N PHE A 675 12.14 -34.31 -5.22
CA PHE A 675 12.00 -34.43 -6.68
C PHE A 675 11.79 -35.91 -7.11
N THR A 676 10.80 -36.55 -6.51
CA THR A 676 10.43 -37.93 -6.86
C THR A 676 9.04 -37.98 -7.50
N ALA A 677 8.81 -38.94 -8.37
CA ALA A 677 7.57 -39.06 -9.12
C ALA A 677 6.28 -39.06 -8.29
N PRO A 678 6.21 -39.63 -7.06
CA PRO A 678 5.00 -39.58 -6.24
C PRO A 678 4.54 -38.21 -5.83
N ASN A 679 5.42 -37.21 -5.91
CA ASN A 679 5.17 -35.82 -5.49
C ASN A 679 4.88 -34.87 -6.68
N THR A 680 4.74 -35.40 -7.88
CA THR A 680 4.37 -34.63 -9.05
C THR A 680 2.86 -34.37 -9.08
N VAL A 681 2.45 -33.21 -9.58
CA VAL A 681 1.04 -32.93 -9.90
C VAL A 681 0.66 -33.71 -11.16
N THR A 682 -0.42 -34.45 -11.11
CA THR A 682 -0.96 -35.24 -12.20
C THR A 682 -2.31 -34.72 -12.73
N GLN A 683 -2.99 -33.90 -11.92
CA GLN A 683 -4.24 -33.22 -12.33
C GLN A 683 -4.28 -31.80 -11.84
N ILE A 684 -4.85 -30.92 -12.65
CA ILE A 684 -5.23 -29.55 -12.31
C ILE A 684 -6.75 -29.47 -12.50
N GLY A 685 -7.47 -29.22 -11.41
CA GLY A 685 -8.91 -29.43 -11.38
C GLY A 685 -9.27 -30.86 -11.74
N SER A 686 -10.09 -31.05 -12.75
CA SER A 686 -10.46 -32.36 -13.31
C SER A 686 -9.60 -32.81 -14.49
N THR A 687 -8.63 -32.04 -14.90
CA THR A 687 -7.83 -32.26 -16.12
C THR A 687 -6.52 -32.97 -15.80
N ASN A 688 -6.26 -34.11 -16.47
CA ASN A 688 -4.99 -34.80 -16.37
C ASN A 688 -3.89 -33.96 -17.04
N VAL A 689 -2.76 -33.85 -16.38
CA VAL A 689 -1.55 -33.18 -16.90
C VAL A 689 -0.36 -34.12 -16.85
N GLN A 690 0.65 -33.85 -17.67
CA GLN A 690 1.93 -34.54 -17.53
C GLN A 690 2.51 -34.27 -16.13
N PRO A 691 3.11 -35.26 -15.47
CA PRO A 691 3.64 -35.10 -14.14
C PRO A 691 4.62 -33.94 -14.01
N GLN A 692 4.34 -33.00 -13.13
CA GLN A 692 5.10 -31.77 -12.94
C GLN A 692 5.35 -31.47 -11.48
N PHE A 693 6.48 -30.82 -11.19
CA PHE A 693 6.71 -30.21 -9.89
C PHE A 693 6.14 -28.79 -9.90
N ILE A 694 5.21 -28.52 -9.00
CA ILE A 694 4.49 -27.25 -8.96
C ILE A 694 4.76 -26.54 -7.64
N GLN A 695 5.06 -25.24 -7.72
CA GLN A 695 4.88 -24.29 -6.62
C GLN A 695 3.56 -23.57 -6.84
N SER A 696 2.77 -23.45 -5.79
CA SER A 696 1.47 -22.77 -5.89
C SER A 696 1.05 -22.11 -4.60
N TYR A 697 0.02 -21.29 -4.70
CA TYR A 697 -0.66 -20.69 -3.57
C TYR A 697 -1.72 -21.67 -3.07
N VAL A 698 -1.83 -21.76 -1.76
CA VAL A 698 -2.78 -22.67 -1.11
C VAL A 698 -3.38 -21.99 0.11
N ASN A 699 -4.58 -22.40 0.50
CA ASN A 699 -5.12 -21.98 1.78
C ASN A 699 -4.60 -22.91 2.87
N PHE A 700 -4.24 -22.36 4.00
CA PHE A 700 -3.76 -23.14 5.12
C PHE A 700 -4.27 -22.60 6.46
N GLY A 701 -4.39 -23.48 7.39
CA GLY A 701 -4.42 -23.28 8.82
C GLY A 701 -5.53 -22.40 9.38
N GLU A 702 -5.44 -22.33 10.67
CA GLU A 702 -6.13 -21.41 11.55
C GLU A 702 -5.11 -20.84 12.51
N VAL A 703 -4.94 -19.52 12.50
CA VAL A 703 -4.04 -18.83 13.42
C VAL A 703 -4.85 -17.89 14.30
N GLN A 704 -4.78 -18.10 15.58
CA GLN A 704 -5.29 -17.18 16.58
C GLN A 704 -4.18 -16.23 16.97
N ALA A 705 -4.50 -14.95 17.13
CA ALA A 705 -3.52 -13.99 17.61
C ALA A 705 -4.15 -13.06 18.65
N PHE A 706 -3.37 -12.76 19.67
CA PHE A 706 -3.66 -11.71 20.63
C PHE A 706 -2.69 -10.56 20.43
N GLY A 707 -3.18 -9.33 20.49
CA GLY A 707 -2.31 -8.17 20.35
C GLY A 707 -2.79 -6.97 21.15
N ILE A 708 -1.85 -6.05 21.38
CA ILE A 708 -2.09 -4.77 22.02
C ILE A 708 -1.42 -3.69 21.16
N ASP A 709 -2.18 -2.65 20.86
CA ASP A 709 -1.69 -1.43 20.22
C ASP A 709 -1.93 -0.25 21.16
N ALA A 710 -0.87 0.38 21.64
CA ALA A 710 -0.91 1.47 22.59
C ALA A 710 -0.19 2.70 22.05
N GLY A 711 -0.86 3.83 22.05
CA GLY A 711 -0.32 5.13 21.69
C GLY A 711 -0.60 6.13 22.80
N VAL A 712 0.42 6.87 23.21
CA VAL A 712 0.33 7.94 24.19
C VAL A 712 1.00 9.17 23.62
N THR A 713 0.30 10.28 23.62
CA THR A 713 0.88 11.59 23.25
C THR A 713 0.76 12.53 24.45
N TYR A 714 1.87 13.09 24.86
CA TYR A 714 1.93 14.07 25.94
C TYR A 714 2.52 15.38 25.43
N ASN A 715 1.75 16.44 25.57
CA ASN A 715 2.19 17.80 25.24
C ASN A 715 2.98 18.36 26.43
N LEU A 716 4.31 18.28 26.36
CA LEU A 716 5.22 18.78 27.38
C LEU A 716 5.02 20.28 27.61
N THR A 717 5.02 21.00 26.48
CA THR A 717 4.70 22.43 26.38
C THR A 717 3.87 22.67 25.12
N GLU A 718 3.55 23.88 24.83
CA GLU A 718 2.88 24.27 23.59
C GLU A 718 3.72 23.98 22.32
N ASN A 719 5.04 23.95 22.50
CA ASN A 719 5.97 23.75 21.39
C ASN A 719 6.53 22.33 21.31
N PHE A 720 6.44 21.56 22.38
CA PHE A 720 7.02 20.22 22.44
C PHE A 720 5.98 19.17 22.77
N SER A 721 5.93 18.10 21.96
CA SER A 721 5.11 16.94 22.22
C SER A 721 5.93 15.66 22.18
N LEU A 722 5.65 14.74 23.07
CA LEU A 722 6.23 13.41 23.15
C LEU A 722 5.18 12.37 22.81
N GLY A 723 5.40 11.62 21.75
CA GLY A 723 4.61 10.46 21.34
C GLY A 723 5.34 9.16 21.66
N VAL A 724 4.64 8.20 22.24
CA VAL A 724 5.12 6.84 22.48
C VAL A 724 4.11 5.87 21.91
N ASN A 725 4.52 5.04 20.97
CA ASN A 725 3.70 4.02 20.34
C ASN A 725 4.32 2.64 20.58
N TYR A 726 3.54 1.73 21.09
CA TYR A 726 3.94 0.35 21.33
C TYR A 726 2.94 -0.61 20.73
N SER A 727 3.43 -1.70 20.15
CA SER A 727 2.61 -2.79 19.64
C SER A 727 3.18 -4.12 20.05
N TYR A 728 2.29 -4.97 20.52
CA TYR A 728 2.53 -6.36 20.86
C TYR A 728 1.67 -7.25 19.98
N PHE A 729 2.28 -8.30 19.42
CA PHE A 729 1.58 -9.29 18.61
C PHE A 729 2.07 -10.69 18.98
N ASN A 730 1.15 -11.54 19.39
CA ASN A 730 1.44 -12.92 19.76
C ASN A 730 0.56 -13.89 18.97
N PRO A 731 1.07 -14.55 17.94
CA PRO A 731 0.36 -15.58 17.22
C PRO A 731 0.35 -16.87 18.03
N ASN A 732 -0.78 -17.52 18.12
CA ASN A 732 -0.96 -18.83 18.69
C ASN A 732 -1.46 -19.78 17.62
N TYR A 733 -0.70 -20.80 17.32
CA TYR A 733 -1.04 -21.86 16.37
C TYR A 733 -0.55 -23.20 16.89
N ASP A 734 -1.34 -24.21 16.69
CA ASP A 734 -0.97 -25.60 17.04
C ASP A 734 -0.57 -26.34 15.76
N SER A 735 0.73 -26.45 15.53
CA SER A 735 1.27 -27.17 14.37
C SER A 735 0.97 -28.67 14.38
N THR A 736 0.49 -29.21 15.50
CA THR A 736 0.12 -30.63 15.63
C THR A 736 -1.37 -30.89 15.46
N ARG A 737 -2.16 -29.81 15.35
CA ARG A 737 -3.62 -29.87 15.18
C ARG A 737 -3.98 -30.63 13.92
N ARG A 738 -4.97 -31.52 14.08
CA ARG A 738 -5.51 -32.34 12.98
C ARG A 738 -6.96 -31.96 12.70
N ASP A 739 -7.32 -32.07 11.42
CA ASP A 739 -8.71 -31.94 10.97
C ASP A 739 -9.54 -33.19 11.31
N ALA A 740 -10.84 -33.16 10.95
CA ALA A 740 -11.74 -34.30 11.15
C ALA A 740 -11.31 -35.57 10.44
N ASN A 741 -10.43 -35.49 9.45
CA ASN A 741 -9.89 -36.62 8.69
C ASN A 741 -8.52 -37.07 9.24
N GLY A 742 -8.08 -36.52 10.38
CA GLY A 742 -6.80 -36.86 11.00
C GLY A 742 -5.57 -36.20 10.35
N ARG A 743 -5.73 -35.26 9.43
CA ARG A 743 -4.66 -34.58 8.70
C ARG A 743 -4.17 -33.35 9.48
N LEU A 744 -2.88 -33.08 9.45
CA LEU A 744 -2.31 -31.87 10.03
C LEU A 744 -2.87 -30.64 9.30
N VAL A 745 -3.46 -29.71 10.05
CA VAL A 745 -4.12 -28.52 9.49
C VAL A 745 -3.14 -27.59 8.78
N PHE A 746 -1.91 -27.53 9.24
CA PHE A 746 -0.86 -26.71 8.67
C PHE A 746 0.02 -27.43 7.64
N ASP A 747 -0.11 -28.75 7.48
CA ASP A 747 0.60 -29.52 6.45
C ASP A 747 -0.09 -29.35 5.11
N VAL A 748 0.27 -28.29 4.43
CA VAL A 748 -0.42 -27.82 3.23
C VAL A 748 -0.05 -28.65 2.01
N ASN A 749 1.21 -29.07 1.94
CA ASN A 749 1.70 -29.93 0.87
C ASN A 749 1.42 -31.42 1.12
N ARG A 750 0.81 -31.73 2.29
CA ARG A 750 0.39 -33.07 2.73
C ARG A 750 1.51 -34.09 2.76
N ASP A 751 2.67 -33.69 3.20
CA ASP A 751 3.84 -34.53 3.33
C ASP A 751 4.01 -35.13 4.74
N GLY A 752 3.11 -34.81 5.66
CA GLY A 752 3.07 -35.32 7.04
C GLY A 752 3.88 -34.48 8.03
N VAL A 753 4.48 -33.34 7.60
CA VAL A 753 5.32 -32.49 8.44
C VAL A 753 4.94 -31.02 8.22
N VAL A 754 4.68 -30.31 9.30
CA VAL A 754 4.48 -28.86 9.27
C VAL A 754 5.83 -28.17 9.37
N THR A 755 6.14 -27.35 8.40
CA THR A 755 7.35 -26.53 8.37
C THR A 755 7.03 -25.08 8.71
N PRO A 756 7.98 -24.27 9.21
CA PRO A 756 7.76 -22.85 9.43
C PRO A 756 7.35 -22.07 8.17
N ASN A 757 7.65 -22.59 6.99
CA ASN A 757 7.24 -22.00 5.71
C ASN A 757 5.73 -22.05 5.49
N GLU A 758 5.07 -23.02 6.09
CA GLU A 758 3.63 -23.19 6.06
C GLU A 758 2.91 -22.34 7.11
N ILE A 759 3.68 -21.60 7.95
CA ILE A 759 3.16 -20.73 9.01
C ILE A 759 3.81 -19.36 8.90
N SER A 760 3.70 -18.68 7.77
CA SER A 760 4.40 -17.41 7.53
C SER A 760 3.68 -16.23 8.17
N VAL A 761 3.74 -16.10 9.49
CA VAL A 761 3.15 -14.96 10.23
C VAL A 761 3.92 -13.66 10.00
N ASN A 762 5.25 -13.74 9.84
CA ASN A 762 6.12 -12.65 9.40
C ASN A 762 5.96 -11.32 10.16
N THR A 763 5.70 -11.35 11.45
CA THR A 763 5.42 -10.15 12.23
C THR A 763 6.28 -10.08 13.48
N PRO A 764 6.93 -8.95 13.75
CA PRO A 764 7.69 -8.78 14.97
C PRO A 764 6.76 -8.81 16.20
N PRO A 765 7.15 -9.55 17.26
CA PRO A 765 6.33 -9.64 18.48
C PRO A 765 6.23 -8.31 19.23
N HIS A 766 7.26 -7.48 19.15
CA HIS A 766 7.31 -6.18 19.83
C HIS A 766 7.82 -5.10 18.87
N LYS A 767 7.13 -3.97 18.87
CA LYS A 767 7.52 -2.73 18.19
C LYS A 767 7.33 -1.57 19.16
N LEU A 768 8.28 -0.65 19.16
CA LEU A 768 8.22 0.57 19.96
C LEU A 768 8.71 1.73 19.11
N SER A 769 7.99 2.83 19.13
CA SER A 769 8.48 4.10 18.61
C SER A 769 8.30 5.21 19.64
N ILE A 770 9.27 6.11 19.68
CA ILE A 770 9.26 7.30 20.51
C ILE A 770 9.52 8.49 19.60
N VAL A 771 8.65 9.48 19.62
CA VAL A 771 8.72 10.65 18.75
C VAL A 771 8.67 11.90 19.62
N LEU A 772 9.70 12.72 19.57
CA LEU A 772 9.72 14.06 20.15
C LEU A 772 9.57 15.07 19.02
N ASN A 773 8.49 15.81 19.03
CA ASN A 773 8.26 16.89 18.05
C ASN A 773 8.47 18.24 18.72
N ALA A 774 9.10 19.14 17.96
CA ALA A 774 9.24 20.55 18.30
C ALA A 774 8.63 21.37 17.17
N VAL A 775 7.70 22.25 17.50
CA VAL A 775 7.00 23.09 16.53
C VAL A 775 6.95 24.55 17.02
N ASN A 776 6.81 25.48 16.10
CA ASN A 776 6.64 26.89 16.40
C ASN A 776 7.76 27.51 17.26
N LEU A 777 8.98 26.99 17.18
CA LEU A 777 10.14 27.59 17.85
C LEU A 777 10.56 28.88 17.14
N LEU A 778 11.14 29.83 17.88
CA LEU A 778 11.59 31.11 17.35
C LEU A 778 10.50 31.84 16.56
N ASP A 779 9.32 32.00 17.18
CA ASP A 779 8.14 32.64 16.56
C ASP A 779 7.65 31.93 15.29
N GLY A 780 7.61 30.59 15.32
CA GLY A 780 7.14 29.76 14.21
C GLY A 780 8.14 29.58 13.06
N LYS A 781 9.36 30.08 13.23
CA LYS A 781 10.40 29.96 12.20
C LYS A 781 11.10 28.60 12.19
N LEU A 782 11.17 27.91 13.32
CA LEU A 782 11.92 26.68 13.44
C LEU A 782 11.02 25.54 13.91
N PHE A 783 11.24 24.36 13.38
CA PHE A 783 10.58 23.12 13.79
C PHE A 783 11.53 21.94 13.60
N GLY A 784 11.22 20.81 14.24
CA GLY A 784 12.00 19.59 14.09
C GLY A 784 11.36 18.41 14.79
N SER A 785 11.95 17.24 14.58
CA SER A 785 11.54 16.03 15.26
C SER A 785 12.73 15.09 15.46
N ILE A 786 12.65 14.29 16.49
CA ILE A 786 13.55 13.15 16.72
C ILE A 786 12.65 11.95 16.96
N SER A 787 12.92 10.85 16.24
CA SER A 787 12.16 9.61 16.41
C SER A 787 13.09 8.42 16.54
N GLY A 788 12.84 7.59 17.57
CA GLY A 788 13.47 6.29 17.75
C GLY A 788 12.49 5.17 17.42
N ARG A 789 12.95 4.16 16.69
CA ARG A 789 12.16 2.98 16.34
C ARG A 789 12.90 1.71 16.69
N TYR A 790 12.29 0.88 17.53
CA TYR A 790 12.73 -0.46 17.86
C TYR A 790 11.79 -1.51 17.25
N VAL A 791 12.37 -2.51 16.61
CA VAL A 791 11.68 -3.67 16.05
C VAL A 791 12.35 -4.91 16.58
N ALA A 792 11.61 -5.74 17.31
CA ALA A 792 12.14 -7.01 17.82
C ALA A 792 12.48 -7.97 16.67
N ALA A 793 13.44 -8.86 16.91
CA ALA A 793 13.80 -9.89 15.94
C ALA A 793 12.63 -10.87 15.71
N TYR A 794 12.43 -11.26 14.46
CA TYR A 794 11.39 -12.19 14.06
C TYR A 794 11.79 -12.97 12.81
N ASP A 795 11.16 -14.12 12.63
CA ASP A 795 11.34 -14.91 11.43
C ASP A 795 10.51 -14.34 10.28
N PHE A 796 11.11 -14.29 9.11
CA PHE A 796 10.46 -13.85 7.89
C PHE A 796 10.60 -14.91 6.81
N VAL A 797 9.49 -15.40 6.33
CA VAL A 797 9.38 -16.41 5.28
C VAL A 797 8.81 -15.75 4.02
N SER A 798 9.45 -15.98 2.90
CA SER A 798 8.98 -15.50 1.59
C SER A 798 9.26 -16.54 0.51
N GLY A 799 8.65 -16.37 -0.66
CA GLY A 799 8.91 -17.24 -1.81
C GLY A 799 10.36 -17.25 -2.27
N VAL A 800 11.13 -16.19 -1.98
CA VAL A 800 12.58 -16.15 -2.22
C VAL A 800 13.31 -17.21 -1.41
N HIS A 801 12.87 -17.49 -0.19
CA HIS A 801 13.39 -18.60 0.62
C HIS A 801 13.17 -19.93 -0.06
N PHE A 802 12.00 -20.13 -0.63
CA PHE A 802 11.66 -21.38 -1.31
C PHE A 802 12.51 -21.58 -2.55
N ALA A 803 12.59 -20.57 -3.41
CA ALA A 803 13.49 -20.61 -4.56
C ALA A 803 14.95 -20.88 -4.14
N GLY A 804 15.31 -20.43 -2.94
CA GLY A 804 16.64 -20.63 -2.37
C GLY A 804 16.87 -21.94 -1.59
N ALA A 805 15.84 -22.57 -1.06
CA ALA A 805 15.94 -23.78 -0.23
C ALA A 805 15.72 -25.07 -1.00
N PHE A 806 15.02 -24.99 -2.13
CA PHE A 806 14.55 -26.19 -2.84
C PHE A 806 15.59 -26.92 -3.67
N GLY A 807 16.72 -26.30 -3.94
CA GLY A 807 17.85 -27.04 -4.47
C GLY A 807 18.28 -28.22 -3.63
N ALA A 808 17.76 -28.40 -2.44
CA ALA A 808 18.37 -29.27 -1.45
C ALA A 808 17.57 -30.48 -0.99
N GLY A 809 16.34 -30.67 -1.42
CA GLY A 809 15.57 -31.90 -1.03
C GLY A 809 15.34 -32.07 0.48
N THR A 810 15.74 -31.15 1.30
CA THR A 810 15.57 -31.22 2.75
C THR A 810 14.64 -30.15 3.25
N ARG A 811 13.65 -30.56 4.01
CA ARG A 811 12.60 -29.78 4.66
C ARG A 811 13.10 -28.85 5.76
N THR A 812 14.38 -28.83 6.04
CA THR A 812 14.95 -28.02 7.08
C THR A 812 15.22 -26.63 6.54
N ILE A 813 14.42 -25.67 6.99
CA ILE A 813 14.95 -24.33 7.18
C ILE A 813 16.21 -24.55 7.99
N ILE A 814 17.35 -24.18 7.42
CA ILE A 814 18.60 -24.26 8.15
C ILE A 814 18.38 -23.46 9.41
N PRO A 815 18.45 -24.10 10.59
CA PRO A 815 18.19 -23.40 11.83
C PRO A 815 19.09 -22.18 11.91
N ARG A 816 18.57 -21.11 12.43
CA ARG A 816 19.31 -19.93 12.81
C ARG A 816 20.58 -20.38 13.53
N ASN A 817 21.72 -20.32 12.87
CA ASN A 817 23.00 -20.33 13.57
C ASN A 817 23.50 -18.88 13.65
N PRO A 818 23.22 -18.15 14.74
CA PRO A 818 23.66 -16.79 14.94
C PRO A 818 25.18 -16.66 15.06
N GLN A 819 25.90 -17.77 15.12
CA GLN A 819 27.33 -17.85 15.38
C GLN A 819 28.20 -18.12 14.15
N LEU A 820 27.58 -18.28 12.96
CA LEU A 820 28.39 -18.30 11.75
C LEU A 820 28.82 -16.86 11.43
N PRO A 821 30.09 -16.50 11.70
CA PRO A 821 30.55 -15.17 11.36
C PRO A 821 30.41 -14.97 9.85
N LEU A 822 30.03 -13.77 9.46
CA LEU A 822 30.15 -13.30 8.09
C LEU A 822 31.62 -13.38 7.72
N SER A 823 32.05 -14.50 7.17
CA SER A 823 33.43 -14.70 6.78
C SER A 823 33.64 -13.99 5.44
N ALA A 824 34.54 -13.01 5.43
CA ALA A 824 35.02 -12.35 4.22
C ALA A 824 35.64 -13.34 3.22
N THR A 825 35.98 -14.55 3.67
CA THR A 825 36.61 -15.59 2.86
C THR A 825 35.62 -16.59 2.25
N ASN A 826 34.33 -16.54 2.66
CA ASN A 826 33.29 -17.38 2.06
C ASN A 826 32.11 -16.53 1.62
N PRO A 827 32.10 -16.01 0.38
CA PRO A 827 31.02 -15.17 -0.14
C PRO A 827 29.66 -15.91 -0.16
N ALA A 828 29.63 -17.23 -0.17
CA ALA A 828 28.39 -18.00 -0.10
C ALA A 828 27.71 -17.85 1.26
N VAL A 829 28.44 -17.71 2.35
CA VAL A 829 27.90 -17.48 3.69
C VAL A 829 27.40 -16.04 3.84
N ALA A 830 28.10 -15.07 3.28
CA ALA A 830 27.69 -13.67 3.31
C ALA A 830 26.39 -13.43 2.52
N THR A 831 26.21 -14.14 1.40
CA THR A 831 24.99 -14.04 0.55
C THR A 831 23.81 -14.81 1.13
N PHE A 832 24.06 -15.76 2.03
CA PHE A 832 23.05 -16.58 2.67
C PHE A 832 22.03 -15.75 3.49
N ASN A 833 22.48 -14.69 4.14
CA ASN A 833 21.62 -13.79 4.92
C ASN A 833 20.81 -12.83 4.06
N PHE A 834 21.17 -12.59 2.81
CA PHE A 834 20.44 -11.69 1.93
C PHE A 834 19.03 -12.19 1.61
N ASN A 835 18.88 -13.48 1.35
CA ASN A 835 17.61 -14.11 0.97
C ASN A 835 16.93 -14.83 2.13
N ARG A 836 17.30 -14.58 3.39
CA ARG A 836 16.75 -15.27 4.57
C ARG A 836 16.55 -14.31 5.75
N GLY A 837 15.60 -14.65 6.63
CA GLY A 837 15.48 -14.10 7.98
C GLY A 837 16.61 -14.59 8.91
N PRO A 838 16.59 -14.17 10.18
CA PRO A 838 15.59 -13.32 10.78
C PRO A 838 15.71 -11.86 10.32
N LEU A 839 14.63 -11.13 10.48
CA LEU A 839 14.58 -9.67 10.33
C LEU A 839 14.35 -9.01 11.70
N GLY A 840 14.41 -7.68 11.74
CA GLY A 840 14.28 -6.94 12.99
C GLY A 840 15.51 -7.06 13.89
N GLY A 841 15.32 -6.89 15.20
CA GLY A 841 16.40 -6.88 16.19
C GLY A 841 17.26 -5.61 16.11
N PHE A 842 16.69 -4.48 15.70
CA PHE A 842 17.39 -3.21 15.56
C PHE A 842 16.66 -2.07 16.28
N PHE A 843 17.44 -1.05 16.60
CA PHE A 843 16.98 0.27 16.98
C PHE A 843 17.52 1.28 15.97
N SER A 844 16.63 2.11 15.42
CA SER A 844 16.98 3.16 14.46
C SER A 844 16.57 4.52 15.04
N LEU A 845 17.42 5.51 14.85
CA LEU A 845 17.18 6.90 15.26
C LEU A 845 17.13 7.78 14.02
N ASP A 846 16.05 8.54 13.88
CA ASP A 846 15.86 9.52 12.82
C ASP A 846 15.71 10.91 13.43
N ALA A 847 16.14 11.95 12.73
CA ALA A 847 15.90 13.33 13.12
C ALA A 847 15.60 14.21 11.92
N SER A 848 14.79 15.23 12.14
CA SER A 848 14.57 16.28 11.14
C SER A 848 14.59 17.65 11.79
N ILE A 849 15.03 18.63 11.02
CA ILE A 849 15.00 20.04 11.38
C ILE A 849 14.60 20.85 10.15
N GLY A 850 13.78 21.86 10.34
CA GLY A 850 13.38 22.74 9.26
C GLY A 850 13.11 24.16 9.73
N ALA A 851 13.26 25.10 8.81
CA ALA A 851 13.07 26.51 9.07
C ALA A 851 12.25 27.18 7.97
N ASN A 852 11.31 28.04 8.36
CA ASN A 852 10.66 28.98 7.50
C ASN A 852 11.57 30.21 7.33
N ILE A 853 12.38 30.21 6.30
CA ILE A 853 13.38 31.29 6.02
C ILE A 853 12.68 32.57 5.62
N LEU A 854 11.60 32.42 4.84
CA LEU A 854 10.67 33.48 4.47
C LEU A 854 9.24 32.96 4.72
N PRO A 855 8.23 33.80 4.73
CA PRO A 855 6.83 33.35 4.96
C PRO A 855 6.36 32.25 4.00
N ASN A 856 6.92 32.18 2.82
CA ASN A 856 6.58 31.26 1.76
C ASN A 856 7.75 30.36 1.33
N LEU A 857 8.91 30.42 2.00
CA LEU A 857 10.08 29.60 1.72
C LEU A 857 10.48 28.79 2.95
N MET A 858 10.41 27.47 2.85
CA MET A 858 10.81 26.53 3.86
C MET A 858 12.02 25.72 3.39
N ILE A 859 12.94 25.48 4.28
CA ILE A 859 14.05 24.52 4.08
C ILE A 859 14.02 23.54 5.25
N SER A 860 14.12 22.25 4.94
CA SER A 860 14.19 21.21 5.96
C SER A 860 15.21 20.13 5.59
N VAL A 861 15.76 19.48 6.60
CA VAL A 861 16.74 18.42 6.49
C VAL A 861 16.27 17.25 7.34
N ALA A 862 16.33 16.05 6.80
CA ALA A 862 16.07 14.81 7.53
C ALA A 862 17.28 13.87 7.44
N ALA A 863 17.67 13.36 8.59
CA ALA A 863 18.70 12.34 8.76
C ALA A 863 18.02 11.05 9.25
N ASN A 864 18.02 10.03 8.44
CA ASN A 864 17.44 8.73 8.75
C ASN A 864 18.53 7.77 9.18
N ASN A 865 18.24 6.90 10.15
CA ASN A 865 19.18 5.93 10.69
C ASN A 865 20.52 6.58 11.11
N ILE A 866 20.47 7.60 11.96
CA ILE A 866 21.63 8.37 12.44
C ILE A 866 22.65 7.46 13.11
N THR A 867 22.18 6.41 13.78
CA THR A 867 23.03 5.41 14.44
C THR A 867 23.76 4.53 13.44
N ASN A 868 23.42 4.62 12.16
CA ASN A 868 23.91 3.78 11.08
C ASN A 868 23.84 2.27 11.42
N THR A 869 22.79 1.90 12.14
CA THR A 869 22.55 0.51 12.52
C THR A 869 22.24 -0.29 11.24
N VAL A 870 22.85 -1.46 11.12
CA VAL A 870 22.53 -2.36 10.01
C VAL A 870 21.10 -2.86 10.19
N GLN A 871 20.18 -2.31 9.38
CA GLN A 871 18.78 -2.71 9.39
C GLN A 871 18.39 -3.23 8.01
N ARG A 872 17.88 -4.44 8.00
CA ARG A 872 17.25 -5.06 6.84
C ARG A 872 15.81 -5.38 7.22
N GLU A 873 14.88 -4.81 6.48
CA GLU A 873 13.47 -4.86 6.84
C GLU A 873 12.67 -5.82 5.96
N MET A 874 13.28 -6.32 4.86
CA MET A 874 12.71 -7.34 4.01
C MET A 874 13.77 -8.31 3.51
N VAL A 875 13.40 -9.57 3.36
CA VAL A 875 14.26 -10.59 2.76
C VAL A 875 14.49 -10.25 1.29
N GLY A 876 15.73 -10.34 0.84
CA GLY A 876 16.13 -9.96 -0.52
C GLY A 876 16.19 -8.44 -0.75
N SER A 877 16.23 -7.63 0.31
CA SER A 877 16.41 -6.19 0.23
C SER A 877 17.80 -5.78 0.75
N PRO A 878 18.36 -4.65 0.29
CA PRO A 878 19.60 -4.13 0.86
C PRO A 878 19.41 -3.75 2.33
N ALA A 879 20.48 -3.71 3.08
CA ALA A 879 20.49 -3.02 4.36
C ALA A 879 20.37 -1.51 4.13
N ILE A 880 19.59 -0.85 4.98
CA ILE A 880 19.38 0.59 4.89
C ILE A 880 20.36 1.31 5.83
N PRO A 881 21.40 1.96 5.30
CA PRO A 881 22.37 2.71 6.10
C PRO A 881 21.84 4.09 6.47
N PHE A 882 22.68 4.90 7.08
CA PHE A 882 22.46 6.34 7.25
C PHE A 882 22.09 7.01 5.92
N PHE A 883 21.07 7.87 5.95
CA PHE A 883 20.58 8.57 4.75
C PHE A 883 20.18 10.01 5.10
N LEU A 884 20.74 10.98 4.38
CA LEU A 884 20.46 12.41 4.54
C LEU A 884 19.70 12.94 3.33
N LEU A 885 18.64 13.71 3.60
CA LEU A 885 17.81 14.33 2.59
C LEU A 885 17.48 15.77 2.99
N THR A 886 17.57 16.69 2.03
CA THR A 886 17.20 18.09 2.19
C THR A 886 16.03 18.43 1.29
N GLU A 887 15.08 19.22 1.76
CA GLU A 887 13.94 19.74 1.00
C GLU A 887 13.96 21.26 1.01
N VAL A 888 13.69 21.84 -0.15
CA VAL A 888 13.38 23.27 -0.30
C VAL A 888 11.98 23.36 -0.86
N ARG A 889 11.12 24.14 -0.20
CA ARG A 889 9.73 24.35 -0.60
C ARG A 889 9.41 25.83 -0.68
N TYR A 890 8.81 26.21 -1.79
CA TYR A 890 8.33 27.57 -2.03
C TYR A 890 6.86 27.56 -2.40
N THR A 891 6.05 28.30 -1.65
CA THR A 891 4.59 28.39 -1.87
C THR A 891 4.19 29.80 -2.26
N ILE A 892 3.59 29.96 -3.41
CA ILE A 892 2.98 31.19 -3.87
C ILE A 892 1.50 31.12 -3.52
N PRO A 893 1.01 31.94 -2.57
CA PRO A 893 -0.41 32.00 -2.28
C PRO A 893 -1.18 32.46 -3.54
N ALA A 894 -2.45 32.10 -3.61
CA ALA A 894 -3.30 32.65 -4.66
C ALA A 894 -3.40 34.16 -4.50
N PHE A 895 -3.17 34.92 -5.59
CA PHE A 895 -3.45 36.33 -5.63
C PHE A 895 -4.97 36.50 -5.86
N TYR A 896 -5.64 37.13 -4.94
CA TYR A 896 -7.04 37.46 -5.04
C TYR A 896 -7.22 38.91 -5.51
#